data_15063977ba222270e7a96b83577b4813
#
_entry.id   15063977ba222270e7a96b83577b4813
#
_cell.length_a   1.000
_cell.length_b   1.000
_cell.length_c   1.000
_cell.angle_alpha   90.00
_cell.angle_beta   90.00
_cell.angle_gamma   90.00
#
_symmetry.space_group_name_H-M   'P 1'
#
loop_
_entity.id
_entity.type
_entity.pdbx_description
1 polymer ?
#
loop_
_entity_poly.entity_id
_entity_poly.type
_entity_poly.pdbx_seq_one_letter_code
_entity_poly.pdbx_strand_id
1 'polypeptide(L)'
;MVQENNFNTEPFGRTLNIVLFSILTISLIIIAFGGEFIAISWGIEQAAFLPGYLYCSWLILSVAIIFWLLIRSPEKSIVTHYCDYLWNDKKTLTRLAFLLFILAIFIIFKYQAHLYGNGYIRISNFAQRAKPVFRWYEYGGAIIPYMLYKVIALLGLAKESAAELGYQIVSFFSGVSFLYIVLKIAELITADRTKRLLILLLALFSGFSFFFFGMVEVYPILIPLGAFFVYLVVKSLKERKSRYLYYLWGIIIVGLVINLQFLTAIPAAIYVTILHLQKKWEGFSLIGWISAVSGLAGGVVILYMLAGNDIAIENGILLFQGKPPEADYGLFGAHHLLDVLNLFFQMEPLFLVFIFFSIISIKGIMKDNMSLSLRILAGTQFVALFIIDPKNGVARDFVSYGFLMTGFIFLGVYAISIDSGRLKLSDKIRRILAPAALLLFLPAMILHLSPEMTVSSLDKFLTYNETKYGSAYFAMRDYYYLSRNFTEADRREQSVVSKAKGALESRLVEDLYAHDRVDESFAYANRLVESDPYNATYRMQKGNLLKHFKKYNDASEQYDTAIMLDPYRTDLYHYRADLYREMGLKQRQFDELKMAEGIDPENTLILADLASYYYTAGMFSLTDSLADLIISLDSASAYAYMYKGLVAERNSQLDKALQFYYKFDKLGQRLPEITYIRKRINELELQPRSNSPGK
;
A
#
# COMPACT_ATOMS: atom_id res chain seq x y z
N MET A 1 -43.85 35.58 20.67
CA MET A 1 -44.10 35.91 19.26
C MET A 1 -42.83 36.54 18.70
N VAL A 2 -41.95 35.76 18.11
CA VAL A 2 -40.82 36.27 17.36
C VAL A 2 -41.21 36.07 15.90
N GLN A 3 -41.41 37.17 15.21
CA GLN A 3 -41.69 37.18 13.77
C GLN A 3 -40.50 36.53 13.06
N GLU A 4 -40.73 35.37 12.42
CA GLU A 4 -39.85 34.83 11.38
C GLU A 4 -39.86 35.80 10.20
N ASN A 5 -38.79 36.56 10.09
CA ASN A 5 -38.50 37.30 8.87
C ASN A 5 -38.32 36.30 7.72
N ASN A 6 -39.35 36.09 6.95
CA ASN A 6 -39.33 35.47 5.64
C ASN A 6 -38.52 36.35 4.66
N PHE A 7 -37.20 36.35 4.76
CA PHE A 7 -36.34 36.87 3.70
C PHE A 7 -36.39 35.89 2.52
N ASN A 8 -36.83 36.38 1.37
CA ASN A 8 -36.86 35.73 0.06
C ASN A 8 -35.65 34.80 -0.17
N THR A 9 -35.81 33.53 0.10
CA THR A 9 -34.75 32.48 -0.12
C THR A 9 -34.73 31.96 -1.55
N GLU A 10 -35.73 32.35 -2.39
CA GLU A 10 -35.86 31.88 -3.78
C GLU A 10 -34.70 32.28 -4.71
N PRO A 11 -34.18 33.52 -4.70
CA PRO A 11 -33.10 33.88 -5.63
C PRO A 11 -31.80 33.14 -5.36
N PHE A 12 -31.43 32.97 -4.07
CA PHE A 12 -30.21 32.26 -3.68
C PHE A 12 -30.28 30.76 -3.98
N GLY A 13 -31.46 30.14 -3.80
CA GLY A 13 -31.67 28.73 -4.15
C GLY A 13 -31.55 28.47 -5.66
N ARG A 14 -32.07 29.39 -6.51
CA ARG A 14 -31.92 29.29 -7.97
C ARG A 14 -30.46 29.44 -8.39
N THR A 15 -29.75 30.41 -7.86
CA THR A 15 -28.31 30.61 -8.13
C THR A 15 -27.49 29.40 -7.72
N LEU A 16 -27.72 28.83 -6.54
CA LEU A 16 -27.03 27.62 -6.06
C LEU A 16 -27.28 26.42 -6.99
N ASN A 17 -28.51 26.26 -7.49
CA ASN A 17 -28.89 25.20 -8.43
C ASN A 17 -28.12 25.34 -9.75
N ILE A 18 -28.00 26.56 -10.29
CA ILE A 18 -27.28 26.85 -11.52
C ILE A 18 -25.78 26.54 -11.34
N VAL A 19 -25.21 27.00 -10.24
CA VAL A 19 -23.77 26.74 -9.93
C VAL A 19 -23.49 25.25 -9.81
N LEU A 20 -24.32 24.50 -9.09
CA LEU A 20 -24.14 23.04 -8.96
C LEU A 20 -24.30 22.30 -10.29
N PHE A 21 -25.27 22.70 -11.09
CA PHE A 21 -25.42 22.16 -12.44
C PHE A 21 -24.18 22.44 -13.28
N SER A 22 -23.67 23.67 -13.24
CA SER A 22 -22.44 24.02 -13.93
C SER A 22 -21.25 23.17 -13.46
N ILE A 23 -21.11 22.96 -12.14
CA ILE A 23 -20.04 22.11 -11.59
C ILE A 23 -20.17 20.66 -12.07
N LEU A 24 -21.40 20.08 -12.05
CA LEU A 24 -21.65 18.72 -12.54
C LEU A 24 -21.35 18.60 -14.04
N THR A 25 -21.75 19.60 -14.82
CA THR A 25 -21.47 19.65 -16.26
C THR A 25 -19.96 19.74 -16.52
N ILE A 26 -19.27 20.60 -15.78
CA ILE A 26 -17.79 20.72 -15.84
C ILE A 26 -17.14 19.40 -15.45
N SER A 27 -17.60 18.73 -14.38
CA SER A 27 -17.07 17.41 -13.98
C SER A 27 -17.27 16.37 -15.08
N LEU A 28 -18.44 16.36 -15.75
CA LEU A 28 -18.71 15.45 -16.86
C LEU A 28 -17.80 15.74 -18.06
N ILE A 29 -17.63 17.02 -18.41
CA ILE A 29 -16.72 17.44 -19.49
C ILE A 29 -15.29 17.05 -19.18
N ILE A 30 -14.83 17.26 -17.96
CA ILE A 30 -13.49 16.87 -17.52
C ILE A 30 -13.28 15.36 -17.66
N ILE A 31 -14.25 14.53 -17.19
CA ILE A 31 -14.14 13.07 -17.28
C ILE A 31 -14.25 12.56 -18.72
N ALA A 32 -15.00 13.25 -19.57
CA ALA A 32 -15.13 12.88 -20.99
C ALA A 32 -13.93 13.31 -21.84
N PHE A 33 -13.42 14.52 -21.66
CA PHE A 33 -12.48 15.15 -22.57
C PHE A 33 -11.18 15.65 -21.90
N GLY A 34 -11.00 15.39 -20.60
CA GLY A 34 -9.90 15.97 -19.81
C GLY A 34 -8.51 15.66 -20.36
N GLY A 35 -8.34 14.52 -20.99
CA GLY A 35 -7.06 14.12 -21.60
C GLY A 35 -6.63 14.93 -22.81
N GLU A 36 -7.52 15.65 -23.44
CA GLU A 36 -7.17 16.57 -24.54
C GLU A 36 -6.62 17.90 -24.02
N PHE A 37 -6.90 18.24 -22.76
CA PHE A 37 -6.54 19.52 -22.14
C PHE A 37 -5.46 19.40 -21.06
N ILE A 38 -5.27 18.23 -20.49
CA ILE A 38 -4.37 17.97 -19.36
C ILE A 38 -3.36 16.92 -19.77
N ALA A 39 -2.07 17.27 -19.75
CA ALA A 39 -0.98 16.39 -20.18
C ALA A 39 -0.91 15.07 -19.39
N ILE A 40 -1.31 15.08 -18.11
CA ILE A 40 -1.37 13.91 -17.24
C ILE A 40 -2.79 13.81 -16.71
N SER A 41 -3.58 12.86 -17.19
CA SER A 41 -5.04 12.81 -16.99
C SER A 41 -5.57 11.44 -16.58
N TRP A 42 -4.73 10.57 -16.03
CA TRP A 42 -5.06 9.15 -15.74
C TRP A 42 -6.28 8.94 -14.83
N GLY A 43 -6.52 9.83 -13.89
CA GLY A 43 -7.70 9.77 -13.00
C GLY A 43 -8.91 10.57 -13.51
N ILE A 44 -8.68 11.43 -14.48
CA ILE A 44 -9.67 12.34 -15.04
C ILE A 44 -10.34 11.72 -16.27
N GLU A 45 -9.55 11.16 -17.19
CA GLU A 45 -10.02 10.78 -18.53
C GLU A 45 -10.38 9.28 -18.64
N GLN A 46 -10.89 8.67 -17.58
CA GLN A 46 -11.16 7.23 -17.57
C GLN A 46 -12.19 6.78 -18.63
N ALA A 47 -13.07 7.66 -19.03
CA ALA A 47 -14.01 7.40 -20.10
C ALA A 47 -13.34 7.21 -21.47
N ALA A 48 -12.17 7.79 -21.72
CA ALA A 48 -11.44 7.66 -22.99
C ALA A 48 -10.93 6.24 -23.25
N PHE A 49 -10.80 5.40 -22.22
CA PHE A 49 -10.43 4.00 -22.36
C PHE A 49 -11.59 3.07 -22.69
N LEU A 50 -12.82 3.58 -22.67
CA LEU A 50 -13.99 2.79 -23.09
C LEU A 50 -13.98 2.60 -24.61
N PRO A 51 -14.40 1.42 -25.12
CA PRO A 51 -14.70 1.25 -26.52
C PRO A 51 -15.65 2.33 -27.03
N GLY A 52 -15.46 2.84 -28.24
CA GLY A 52 -16.17 4.00 -28.77
C GLY A 52 -17.69 3.92 -28.62
N TYR A 53 -18.29 2.73 -28.78
CA TYR A 53 -19.73 2.54 -28.59
C TYR A 53 -20.14 2.67 -27.11
N LEU A 54 -19.35 2.19 -26.17
CA LEU A 54 -19.60 2.34 -24.74
C LEU A 54 -19.40 3.79 -24.29
N TYR A 55 -18.35 4.45 -24.80
CA TYR A 55 -18.09 5.85 -24.53
C TYR A 55 -19.24 6.74 -24.97
N CYS A 56 -19.68 6.63 -26.25
CA CYS A 56 -20.79 7.40 -26.76
C CYS A 56 -22.09 7.11 -26.01
N SER A 57 -22.39 5.82 -25.73
CA SER A 57 -23.59 5.43 -24.98
C SER A 57 -23.57 6.00 -23.57
N TRP A 58 -22.43 5.92 -22.87
CA TRP A 58 -22.27 6.49 -21.53
C TRP A 58 -22.45 8.01 -21.54
N LEU A 59 -21.83 8.72 -22.48
CA LEU A 59 -21.91 10.17 -22.57
C LEU A 59 -23.33 10.64 -22.84
N ILE A 60 -24.01 10.05 -23.85
CA ILE A 60 -25.40 10.36 -24.20
C ILE A 60 -26.33 10.09 -23.00
N LEU A 61 -26.18 8.91 -22.38
CA LEU A 61 -26.98 8.50 -21.23
C LEU A 61 -26.77 9.44 -20.03
N SER A 62 -25.52 9.83 -19.77
CA SER A 62 -25.15 10.74 -18.68
C SER A 62 -25.80 12.11 -18.87
N VAL A 63 -25.66 12.69 -20.06
CA VAL A 63 -26.30 13.98 -20.41
C VAL A 63 -27.81 13.87 -20.31
N ALA A 64 -28.41 12.83 -20.89
CA ALA A 64 -29.86 12.62 -20.88
C ALA A 64 -30.42 12.44 -19.46
N ILE A 65 -29.76 11.63 -18.61
CA ILE A 65 -30.21 11.41 -17.23
C ILE A 65 -30.06 12.69 -16.41
N ILE A 66 -28.92 13.38 -16.49
CA ILE A 66 -28.72 14.63 -15.73
C ILE A 66 -29.78 15.67 -16.16
N PHE A 67 -30.03 15.81 -17.47
CA PHE A 67 -31.04 16.72 -18.01
C PHE A 67 -32.45 16.32 -17.59
N TRP A 68 -32.81 15.03 -17.67
CA TRP A 68 -34.10 14.51 -17.23
C TRP A 68 -34.33 14.75 -15.73
N LEU A 69 -33.34 14.51 -14.88
CA LEU A 69 -33.40 14.75 -13.45
C LEU A 69 -33.56 16.25 -13.11
N LEU A 70 -33.05 17.14 -13.95
CA LEU A 70 -33.21 18.58 -13.79
C LEU A 70 -34.63 19.03 -14.10
N ILE A 71 -35.24 18.46 -15.14
CA ILE A 71 -36.62 18.80 -15.55
C ILE A 71 -37.65 18.12 -14.66
N ARG A 72 -37.52 16.81 -14.48
CA ARG A 72 -38.44 15.98 -13.68
C ARG A 72 -37.74 15.49 -12.43
N SER A 73 -38.01 16.08 -11.29
CA SER A 73 -37.58 15.48 -10.03
C SER A 73 -38.30 14.14 -9.83
N PRO A 74 -37.61 13.03 -9.57
CA PRO A 74 -38.28 11.74 -9.27
C PRO A 74 -39.27 11.90 -8.11
N GLU A 75 -40.45 11.33 -8.26
CA GLU A 75 -41.46 11.36 -7.20
C GLU A 75 -40.94 10.72 -5.92
N LYS A 76 -41.32 11.29 -4.79
CA LYS A 76 -40.89 10.84 -3.45
C LYS A 76 -41.17 9.34 -3.17
N SER A 77 -42.10 8.71 -3.88
CA SER A 77 -42.73 7.47 -3.45
C SER A 77 -41.86 6.21 -3.57
N ILE A 78 -41.15 6.02 -4.67
CA ILE A 78 -40.38 4.76 -4.90
C ILE A 78 -39.11 4.74 -4.04
N VAL A 79 -38.34 5.84 -4.05
CA VAL A 79 -37.07 5.94 -3.31
C VAL A 79 -37.29 5.88 -1.81
N THR A 80 -38.31 6.54 -1.29
CA THR A 80 -38.64 6.53 0.15
C THR A 80 -39.13 5.16 0.63
N HIS A 81 -39.84 4.41 -0.20
CA HIS A 81 -40.32 3.08 0.14
C HIS A 81 -39.15 2.09 0.41
N TYR A 82 -38.14 2.05 -0.45
CA TYR A 82 -36.94 1.21 -0.24
C TYR A 82 -36.08 1.69 0.95
N CYS A 83 -36.02 3.00 1.20
CA CYS A 83 -35.34 3.55 2.38
C CYS A 83 -35.96 3.07 3.69
N ASP A 84 -37.30 2.92 3.73
CA ASP A 84 -38.03 2.46 4.91
C ASP A 84 -37.63 1.03 5.32
N TYR A 85 -37.24 0.19 4.38
CA TYR A 85 -36.78 -1.16 4.66
C TYR A 85 -35.35 -1.19 5.24
N LEU A 86 -34.44 -0.33 4.77
CA LEU A 86 -33.06 -0.32 5.22
C LEU A 86 -32.89 0.24 6.64
N TRP A 87 -33.74 1.19 7.05
CA TRP A 87 -33.64 1.87 8.36
C TRP A 87 -34.79 1.56 9.32
N ASN A 88 -35.56 0.50 9.06
CA ASN A 88 -36.54 0.01 10.00
C ASN A 88 -35.92 -0.91 11.02
N ASP A 89 -35.90 -0.54 12.30
CA ASP A 89 -35.27 -1.30 13.39
C ASP A 89 -35.82 -2.72 13.58
N LYS A 90 -37.08 -2.94 13.16
CA LYS A 90 -37.77 -4.25 13.22
C LYS A 90 -37.36 -5.19 12.07
N LYS A 91 -36.53 -4.75 11.10
CA LYS A 91 -36.19 -5.52 9.89
C LYS A 91 -34.67 -5.70 9.73
N THR A 92 -33.99 -6.24 10.73
CA THR A 92 -32.56 -6.61 10.67
C THR A 92 -32.26 -7.51 9.48
N LEU A 93 -33.20 -8.40 9.13
CA LEU A 93 -33.08 -9.31 7.99
C LEU A 93 -32.94 -8.55 6.64
N THR A 94 -33.62 -7.43 6.48
CA THR A 94 -33.54 -6.64 5.23
C THR A 94 -32.16 -5.99 5.06
N ARG A 95 -31.57 -5.48 6.15
CA ARG A 95 -30.19 -4.97 6.13
C ARG A 95 -29.20 -6.08 5.78
N LEU A 96 -29.36 -7.25 6.39
CA LEU A 96 -28.53 -8.41 6.09
C LEU A 96 -28.69 -8.82 4.61
N ALA A 97 -29.91 -8.89 4.10
CA ALA A 97 -30.18 -9.22 2.69
C ALA A 97 -29.53 -8.21 1.75
N PHE A 98 -29.62 -6.91 2.06
CA PHE A 98 -28.92 -5.87 1.29
C PHE A 98 -27.39 -6.06 1.30
N LEU A 99 -26.79 -6.30 2.47
CA LEU A 99 -25.34 -6.50 2.58
C LEU A 99 -24.90 -7.78 1.86
N LEU A 100 -25.68 -8.86 1.92
CA LEU A 100 -25.42 -10.09 1.18
C LEU A 100 -25.57 -9.88 -0.34
N PHE A 101 -26.54 -9.10 -0.78
CA PHE A 101 -26.68 -8.73 -2.18
C PHE A 101 -25.47 -7.94 -2.70
N ILE A 102 -25.00 -6.97 -1.93
CA ILE A 102 -23.79 -6.21 -2.29
C ILE A 102 -22.53 -7.11 -2.27
N LEU A 103 -22.43 -8.02 -1.30
CA LEU A 103 -21.36 -9.02 -1.27
C LEU A 103 -21.37 -9.88 -2.54
N ALA A 104 -22.54 -10.32 -2.98
CA ALA A 104 -22.67 -11.07 -4.24
C ALA A 104 -22.20 -10.24 -5.44
N ILE A 105 -22.53 -8.94 -5.50
CA ILE A 105 -22.02 -8.03 -6.54
C ILE A 105 -20.50 -7.97 -6.51
N PHE A 106 -19.88 -7.78 -5.34
CA PHE A 106 -18.41 -7.76 -5.24
C PHE A 106 -17.75 -9.06 -5.69
N ILE A 107 -18.35 -10.20 -5.40
CA ILE A 107 -17.84 -11.52 -5.82
C ILE A 107 -18.04 -11.74 -7.32
N ILE A 108 -19.21 -11.41 -7.88
CA ILE A 108 -19.53 -11.63 -9.30
C ILE A 108 -18.65 -10.73 -10.18
N PHE A 109 -18.46 -9.48 -9.80
CA PHE A 109 -17.67 -8.50 -10.56
C PHE A 109 -16.24 -8.36 -10.02
N LYS A 110 -15.67 -9.43 -9.44
CA LYS A 110 -14.30 -9.37 -8.93
C LYS A 110 -13.28 -9.08 -10.02
N TYR A 111 -12.19 -8.42 -9.65
CA TYR A 111 -11.05 -8.20 -10.54
C TYR A 111 -10.49 -9.51 -11.07
N GLN A 112 -10.29 -9.56 -12.39
CA GLN A 112 -9.68 -10.69 -13.08
C GLN A 112 -8.17 -10.54 -13.25
N ALA A 113 -7.65 -9.30 -13.10
CA ALA A 113 -6.23 -8.97 -13.19
C ALA A 113 -5.82 -8.04 -12.04
N HIS A 114 -4.63 -8.26 -11.50
CA HIS A 114 -4.09 -7.50 -10.36
C HIS A 114 -3.00 -6.52 -10.81
N LEU A 115 -3.35 -5.69 -11.79
CA LEU A 115 -2.42 -4.80 -12.50
C LEU A 115 -2.11 -3.53 -11.72
N TYR A 116 -3.02 -3.07 -10.87
CA TYR A 116 -2.81 -1.94 -9.97
C TYR A 116 -2.15 -2.39 -8.66
N GLY A 117 -1.30 -1.52 -8.10
CA GLY A 117 -0.55 -1.83 -6.88
C GLY A 117 0.48 -2.93 -7.07
N ASN A 118 0.60 -3.81 -6.09
CA ASN A 118 1.58 -4.90 -6.02
C ASN A 118 0.95 -6.30 -6.04
N GLY A 119 -0.25 -6.45 -6.61
CA GLY A 119 -1.04 -7.68 -6.47
C GLY A 119 -0.30 -8.96 -6.83
N TYR A 120 0.35 -9.04 -7.99
CA TYR A 120 1.12 -10.23 -8.38
C TYR A 120 2.31 -10.51 -7.48
N ILE A 121 3.03 -9.45 -7.05
CA ILE A 121 4.14 -9.59 -6.09
C ILE A 121 3.62 -10.15 -4.75
N ARG A 122 2.44 -9.75 -4.32
CA ARG A 122 1.82 -10.24 -3.08
C ARG A 122 1.41 -11.70 -3.16
N ILE A 123 0.85 -12.13 -4.29
CA ILE A 123 0.52 -13.55 -4.55
C ILE A 123 1.79 -14.38 -4.51
N SER A 124 2.81 -13.99 -5.27
CA SER A 124 4.10 -14.67 -5.35
C SER A 124 4.79 -14.74 -3.97
N ASN A 125 4.71 -13.66 -3.17
CA ASN A 125 5.28 -13.63 -1.83
C ASN A 125 4.72 -14.72 -0.91
N PHE A 126 3.43 -15.07 -1.03
CA PHE A 126 2.82 -16.14 -0.22
C PHE A 126 3.00 -17.53 -0.85
N ALA A 127 2.89 -17.62 -2.16
CA ALA A 127 2.87 -18.89 -2.87
C ALA A 127 4.26 -19.50 -3.07
N GLN A 128 5.25 -18.68 -3.41
CA GLN A 128 6.56 -19.14 -3.87
C GLN A 128 7.64 -19.05 -2.79
N ARG A 129 7.51 -18.14 -1.81
CA ARG A 129 8.52 -17.98 -0.76
C ARG A 129 8.30 -18.95 0.40
N ALA A 130 9.36 -19.55 0.88
CA ALA A 130 9.33 -20.40 2.09
C ALA A 130 8.88 -19.62 3.33
N LYS A 131 9.30 -18.36 3.44
CA LYS A 131 8.83 -17.38 4.44
C LYS A 131 8.40 -16.10 3.72
N PRO A 132 7.15 -15.65 3.87
CA PRO A 132 6.72 -14.39 3.29
C PRO A 132 7.44 -13.22 3.96
N VAL A 133 7.72 -12.20 3.16
CA VAL A 133 8.29 -10.93 3.63
C VAL A 133 7.14 -9.96 3.90
N PHE A 134 7.10 -9.41 5.09
CA PHE A 134 6.14 -8.41 5.51
C PHE A 134 6.85 -7.09 5.73
N ARG A 135 6.35 -6.03 5.14
CA ARG A 135 6.84 -4.68 5.41
C ARG A 135 6.30 -4.21 6.76
N TRP A 136 7.17 -3.69 7.62
CA TRP A 136 6.80 -3.30 8.98
C TRP A 136 5.64 -2.30 9.06
N TYR A 137 5.59 -1.33 8.13
CA TYR A 137 4.57 -0.28 8.11
C TYR A 137 3.19 -0.72 7.60
N GLU A 138 3.05 -1.96 7.11
CA GLU A 138 1.80 -2.57 6.63
C GLU A 138 1.60 -4.01 7.17
N TYR A 139 2.32 -4.36 8.23
CA TYR A 139 2.41 -5.73 8.74
C TYR A 139 1.05 -6.35 9.03
N GLY A 140 0.20 -5.66 9.80
CA GLY A 140 -1.13 -6.17 10.18
C GLY A 140 -2.06 -6.33 8.98
N GLY A 141 -1.94 -5.46 7.98
CA GLY A 141 -2.70 -5.57 6.73
C GLY A 141 -2.31 -6.79 5.90
N ALA A 142 -1.06 -7.24 6.00
CA ALA A 142 -0.54 -8.39 5.27
C ALA A 142 -0.72 -9.72 6.00
N ILE A 143 -0.67 -9.74 7.34
CA ILE A 143 -0.77 -10.96 8.14
C ILE A 143 -2.16 -11.61 8.06
N ILE A 144 -3.22 -10.80 7.98
CA ILE A 144 -4.60 -11.31 7.92
C ILE A 144 -4.85 -12.12 6.64
N PRO A 145 -4.58 -11.62 5.42
CA PRO A 145 -4.71 -12.43 4.21
C PRO A 145 -3.73 -13.62 4.21
N TYR A 146 -2.56 -13.52 4.83
CA TYR A 146 -1.64 -14.64 4.98
C TYR A 146 -2.20 -15.75 5.86
N MET A 147 -2.85 -15.42 6.97
CA MET A 147 -3.51 -16.43 7.80
C MET A 147 -4.64 -17.15 7.04
N LEU A 148 -5.44 -16.40 6.28
CA LEU A 148 -6.46 -16.97 5.41
C LEU A 148 -5.84 -17.86 4.33
N TYR A 149 -4.77 -17.42 3.68
CA TYR A 149 -4.00 -18.23 2.73
C TYR A 149 -3.60 -19.58 3.33
N LYS A 150 -3.04 -19.59 4.56
CA LYS A 150 -2.64 -20.83 5.23
C LYS A 150 -3.81 -21.79 5.42
N VAL A 151 -4.96 -21.29 5.84
CA VAL A 151 -6.17 -22.11 6.04
C VAL A 151 -6.68 -22.63 4.67
N ILE A 152 -6.74 -21.78 3.65
CA ILE A 152 -7.23 -22.14 2.33
C ILE A 152 -6.30 -23.16 1.64
N ALA A 153 -4.99 -22.99 1.78
CA ALA A 153 -4.01 -23.93 1.25
C ALA A 153 -4.13 -25.34 1.87
N LEU A 154 -4.54 -25.44 3.14
CA LEU A 154 -4.83 -26.72 3.79
C LEU A 154 -6.04 -27.45 3.18
N LEU A 155 -6.93 -26.71 2.50
CA LEU A 155 -8.08 -27.30 1.78
C LEU A 155 -7.71 -27.86 0.39
N GLY A 156 -6.41 -27.83 0.02
CA GLY A 156 -5.90 -28.44 -1.20
C GLY A 156 -5.95 -27.55 -2.44
N LEU A 157 -6.22 -26.25 -2.32
CA LEU A 157 -6.11 -25.32 -3.45
C LEU A 157 -4.64 -25.08 -3.83
N ALA A 158 -4.38 -24.79 -5.11
CA ALA A 158 -3.09 -24.37 -5.59
C ALA A 158 -2.63 -23.11 -4.80
N LYS A 159 -1.32 -23.02 -4.50
CA LYS A 159 -0.79 -21.99 -3.60
C LYS A 159 -1.09 -20.56 -4.08
N GLU A 160 -0.97 -20.33 -5.39
CA GLU A 160 -1.27 -19.02 -6.00
C GLU A 160 -2.75 -18.67 -5.84
N SER A 161 -3.64 -19.61 -6.17
CA SER A 161 -5.09 -19.40 -6.01
C SER A 161 -5.50 -19.24 -4.55
N ALA A 162 -4.85 -19.95 -3.64
CA ALA A 162 -5.09 -19.81 -2.20
C ALA A 162 -4.63 -18.44 -1.68
N ALA A 163 -3.49 -17.95 -2.17
CA ALA A 163 -2.96 -16.64 -1.82
C ALA A 163 -3.87 -15.51 -2.34
N GLU A 164 -4.27 -15.59 -3.60
CA GLU A 164 -5.22 -14.66 -4.22
C GLU A 164 -6.55 -14.61 -3.45
N LEU A 165 -7.14 -15.78 -3.18
CA LEU A 165 -8.41 -15.88 -2.45
C LEU A 165 -8.32 -15.31 -1.04
N GLY A 166 -7.17 -15.48 -0.36
CA GLY A 166 -6.93 -14.89 0.96
C GLY A 166 -7.07 -13.36 0.96
N TYR A 167 -6.51 -12.68 -0.04
CA TYR A 167 -6.67 -11.23 -0.21
C TYR A 167 -8.10 -10.86 -0.65
N GLN A 168 -8.68 -11.61 -1.60
CA GLN A 168 -10.04 -11.34 -2.09
C GLN A 168 -11.08 -11.40 -0.96
N ILE A 169 -10.99 -12.37 -0.07
CA ILE A 169 -11.87 -12.47 1.11
C ILE A 169 -11.78 -11.21 1.98
N VAL A 170 -10.56 -10.74 2.28
CA VAL A 170 -10.36 -9.50 3.07
C VAL A 170 -10.99 -8.31 2.34
N SER A 171 -10.82 -8.21 1.03
CA SER A 171 -11.40 -7.15 0.19
C SER A 171 -12.94 -7.15 0.26
N PHE A 172 -13.58 -8.30 0.05
CA PHE A 172 -15.05 -8.43 0.07
C PHE A 172 -15.63 -8.08 1.44
N PHE A 173 -15.07 -8.64 2.51
CA PHE A 173 -15.53 -8.35 3.87
C PHE A 173 -15.27 -6.92 4.29
N SER A 174 -14.21 -6.30 3.79
CA SER A 174 -13.96 -4.85 3.98
C SER A 174 -15.08 -4.01 3.39
N GLY A 175 -15.54 -4.34 2.18
CA GLY A 175 -16.65 -3.64 1.54
C GLY A 175 -17.97 -3.74 2.30
N VAL A 176 -18.33 -4.95 2.72
CA VAL A 176 -19.55 -5.16 3.52
C VAL A 176 -19.48 -4.43 4.85
N SER A 177 -18.32 -4.52 5.54
CA SER A 177 -18.10 -3.82 6.82
C SER A 177 -18.17 -2.31 6.64
N PHE A 178 -17.56 -1.77 5.60
CA PHE A 178 -17.60 -0.36 5.26
C PHE A 178 -19.05 0.13 5.10
N LEU A 179 -19.85 -0.54 4.27
CA LEU A 179 -21.24 -0.15 4.03
C LEU A 179 -22.09 -0.27 5.29
N TYR A 180 -21.89 -1.30 6.10
CA TYR A 180 -22.56 -1.40 7.39
C TYR A 180 -22.25 -0.22 8.31
N ILE A 181 -20.99 0.20 8.38
CA ILE A 181 -20.56 1.35 9.17
C ILE A 181 -21.13 2.65 8.61
N VAL A 182 -21.17 2.82 7.28
CA VAL A 182 -21.78 3.98 6.62
C VAL A 182 -23.28 4.06 6.93
N LEU A 183 -24.02 2.94 6.94
CA LEU A 183 -25.42 2.91 7.38
C LEU A 183 -25.57 3.46 8.81
N LYS A 184 -24.64 3.07 9.72
CA LYS A 184 -24.63 3.55 11.10
C LYS A 184 -24.23 5.03 11.21
N ILE A 185 -23.30 5.50 10.41
CA ILE A 185 -22.95 6.92 10.33
C ILE A 185 -24.18 7.74 9.85
N ALA A 186 -24.87 7.27 8.83
CA ALA A 186 -26.06 7.94 8.31
C ALA A 186 -27.19 8.06 9.35
N GLU A 187 -27.41 7.02 10.17
CA GLU A 187 -28.35 7.05 11.30
C GLU A 187 -27.97 8.13 12.34
N LEU A 188 -26.66 8.28 12.58
CA LEU A 188 -26.17 9.28 13.51
C LEU A 188 -26.24 10.70 12.95
N ILE A 189 -25.95 10.92 11.68
CA ILE A 189 -25.91 12.26 11.08
C ILE A 189 -27.30 12.87 10.96
N THR A 190 -28.28 12.11 10.47
CA THR A 190 -29.60 12.67 10.14
C THR A 190 -30.74 11.70 10.44
N ALA A 191 -31.91 12.26 10.82
CA ALA A 191 -33.15 11.52 10.93
C ALA A 191 -33.88 11.36 9.57
N ASP A 192 -33.57 12.20 8.60
CA ASP A 192 -34.18 12.20 7.27
C ASP A 192 -33.66 10.98 6.45
N ARG A 193 -34.58 10.14 6.04
CA ARG A 193 -34.31 8.89 5.32
C ARG A 193 -33.72 9.13 3.94
N THR A 194 -34.14 10.18 3.24
CA THR A 194 -33.62 10.56 1.93
C THR A 194 -32.14 10.97 2.04
N LYS A 195 -31.78 11.73 3.07
CA LYS A 195 -30.41 12.12 3.35
C LYS A 195 -29.55 10.91 3.75
N ARG A 196 -30.13 9.95 4.50
CA ARG A 196 -29.40 8.68 4.83
C ARG A 196 -29.08 7.90 3.57
N LEU A 197 -30.01 7.77 2.63
CA LEU A 197 -29.78 7.11 1.35
C LEU A 197 -28.72 7.84 0.54
N LEU A 198 -28.76 9.16 0.51
CA LEU A 198 -27.76 9.97 -0.17
C LEU A 198 -26.35 9.69 0.40
N ILE A 199 -26.20 9.69 1.73
CA ILE A 199 -24.94 9.35 2.41
C ILE A 199 -24.43 7.98 1.96
N LEU A 200 -25.29 6.97 1.96
CA LEU A 200 -24.95 5.61 1.55
C LEU A 200 -24.50 5.53 0.08
N LEU A 201 -25.26 6.17 -0.81
CA LEU A 201 -24.98 6.13 -2.25
C LEU A 201 -23.72 6.93 -2.62
N LEU A 202 -23.48 8.09 -2.00
CA LEU A 202 -22.25 8.84 -2.22
C LEU A 202 -21.01 8.06 -1.73
N ALA A 203 -21.11 7.36 -0.61
CA ALA A 203 -20.02 6.51 -0.14
C ALA A 203 -19.84 5.26 -1.04
N LEU A 204 -20.93 4.68 -1.56
CA LEU A 204 -20.86 3.52 -2.46
C LEU A 204 -20.28 3.89 -3.84
N PHE A 205 -20.59 5.08 -4.36
CA PHE A 205 -20.12 5.54 -5.66
C PHE A 205 -18.86 6.41 -5.57
N SER A 206 -18.15 6.34 -4.46
CA SER A 206 -16.78 6.86 -4.32
C SER A 206 -15.74 5.81 -4.70
N GLY A 207 -14.49 6.23 -4.91
CA GLY A 207 -13.38 5.35 -5.21
C GLY A 207 -13.06 4.30 -4.14
N PHE A 208 -13.65 4.39 -2.95
CA PHE A 208 -13.56 3.32 -1.96
C PHE A 208 -14.08 1.98 -2.48
N SER A 209 -15.08 2.01 -3.37
CA SER A 209 -15.64 0.79 -3.95
C SER A 209 -14.62 0.00 -4.78
N PHE A 210 -13.60 0.65 -5.36
CA PHE A 210 -12.52 -0.07 -6.07
C PHE A 210 -11.80 -1.09 -5.19
N PHE A 211 -11.75 -0.86 -3.89
CA PHE A 211 -11.08 -1.76 -2.94
C PHE A 211 -11.85 -3.05 -2.65
N PHE A 212 -13.13 -3.15 -3.03
CA PHE A 212 -14.03 -4.19 -2.54
C PHE A 212 -14.34 -5.30 -3.57
N PHE A 213 -13.84 -5.16 -4.80
CA PHE A 213 -14.03 -6.14 -5.87
C PHE A 213 -12.92 -7.21 -5.92
N GLY A 214 -12.47 -7.69 -4.76
CA GLY A 214 -11.45 -8.73 -4.69
C GLY A 214 -10.03 -8.21 -4.96
N MET A 215 -9.74 -6.98 -4.58
CA MET A 215 -8.42 -6.39 -4.73
C MET A 215 -7.37 -7.15 -3.91
N VAL A 216 -6.28 -7.55 -4.56
CA VAL A 216 -5.15 -8.25 -3.94
C VAL A 216 -4.16 -7.22 -3.40
N GLU A 217 -4.54 -6.60 -2.28
CA GLU A 217 -3.76 -5.57 -1.60
C GLU A 217 -4.02 -5.58 -0.08
N VAL A 218 -3.17 -4.92 0.67
CA VAL A 218 -3.32 -4.80 2.14
C VAL A 218 -4.23 -3.64 2.56
N TYR A 219 -4.53 -2.74 1.65
CA TYR A 219 -5.24 -1.49 1.91
C TYR A 219 -6.76 -1.61 2.07
N PRO A 220 -7.46 -2.61 1.49
CA PRO A 220 -8.93 -2.72 1.62
C PRO A 220 -9.43 -2.66 3.05
N ILE A 221 -8.72 -3.27 4.01
CA ILE A 221 -9.11 -3.30 5.42
C ILE A 221 -9.03 -1.91 6.09
N LEU A 222 -8.22 -0.99 5.57
CA LEU A 222 -8.08 0.36 6.12
C LEU A 222 -9.33 1.20 5.91
N ILE A 223 -10.07 0.95 4.83
CA ILE A 223 -11.26 1.74 4.49
C ILE A 223 -12.37 1.58 5.54
N PRO A 224 -12.82 0.37 5.92
CA PRO A 224 -13.78 0.22 7.00
C PRO A 224 -13.25 0.68 8.36
N LEU A 225 -11.95 0.55 8.64
CA LEU A 225 -11.35 1.06 9.87
C LEU A 225 -11.38 2.59 9.92
N GLY A 226 -11.09 3.28 8.81
CA GLY A 226 -11.23 4.74 8.68
C GLY A 226 -12.69 5.18 8.85
N ALA A 227 -13.64 4.49 8.22
CA ALA A 227 -15.06 4.75 8.41
C ALA A 227 -15.49 4.52 9.87
N PHE A 228 -14.96 3.48 10.53
CA PHE A 228 -15.26 3.22 11.93
C PHE A 228 -14.67 4.30 12.85
N PHE A 229 -13.48 4.79 12.55
CA PHE A 229 -12.92 5.96 13.23
C PHE A 229 -13.86 7.17 13.10
N VAL A 230 -14.34 7.48 11.89
CA VAL A 230 -15.32 8.56 11.66
C VAL A 230 -16.61 8.30 12.44
N TYR A 231 -17.14 7.06 12.44
CA TYR A 231 -18.31 6.68 13.23
C TYR A 231 -18.12 6.98 14.72
N LEU A 232 -16.95 6.66 15.28
CA LEU A 232 -16.62 6.90 16.69
C LEU A 232 -16.51 8.40 16.99
N VAL A 233 -15.92 9.20 16.09
CA VAL A 233 -15.88 10.67 16.18
C VAL A 233 -17.31 11.22 16.25
N VAL A 234 -18.17 10.84 15.29
CA VAL A 234 -19.58 11.28 15.25
C VAL A 234 -20.31 10.92 16.53
N LYS A 235 -20.14 9.67 16.97
CA LYS A 235 -20.83 9.13 18.13
C LYS A 235 -20.37 9.75 19.43
N SER A 236 -19.07 9.99 19.59
CA SER A 236 -18.50 10.63 20.79
C SER A 236 -19.00 12.08 20.94
N LEU A 237 -19.04 12.83 19.83
CA LEU A 237 -19.50 14.21 19.81
C LEU A 237 -21.01 14.32 20.07
N LYS A 238 -21.80 13.32 19.64
CA LYS A 238 -23.27 13.31 19.78
C LYS A 238 -23.72 12.84 21.15
N GLU A 239 -23.19 11.71 21.63
CA GLU A 239 -23.59 11.10 22.91
C GLU A 239 -22.81 11.66 24.11
N ARG A 240 -21.68 12.32 23.89
CA ARG A 240 -20.82 12.95 24.90
C ARG A 240 -20.40 12.03 26.05
N LYS A 241 -20.17 10.74 25.75
CA LYS A 241 -19.76 9.73 26.73
C LYS A 241 -18.29 9.36 26.55
N SER A 242 -17.52 9.34 27.63
CA SER A 242 -16.07 9.07 27.65
C SER A 242 -15.70 7.70 27.08
N ARG A 243 -16.57 6.69 27.18
CA ARG A 243 -16.29 5.35 26.64
C ARG A 243 -15.95 5.36 25.14
N TYR A 244 -16.51 6.31 24.37
CA TYR A 244 -16.23 6.42 22.93
C TYR A 244 -14.84 6.98 22.65
N LEU A 245 -14.24 7.73 23.56
CA LEU A 245 -12.83 8.12 23.46
C LEU A 245 -11.91 6.90 23.59
N TYR A 246 -12.20 5.98 24.51
CA TYR A 246 -11.40 4.76 24.63
C TYR A 246 -11.47 3.92 23.37
N TYR A 247 -12.65 3.79 22.76
CA TYR A 247 -12.79 3.11 21.47
C TYR A 247 -12.10 3.88 20.34
N LEU A 248 -12.13 5.22 20.35
CA LEU A 248 -11.47 6.07 19.37
C LEU A 248 -9.95 5.89 19.39
N TRP A 249 -9.35 5.86 20.58
CA TRP A 249 -7.93 5.59 20.73
C TRP A 249 -7.58 4.13 20.46
N GLY A 250 -8.44 3.21 20.85
CA GLY A 250 -8.31 1.78 20.55
C GLY A 250 -8.25 1.49 19.06
N ILE A 251 -9.11 2.13 18.24
CA ILE A 251 -9.08 1.95 16.79
C ILE A 251 -7.84 2.56 16.15
N ILE A 252 -7.27 3.64 16.72
CA ILE A 252 -5.99 4.19 16.27
C ILE A 252 -4.87 3.19 16.50
N ILE A 253 -4.79 2.57 17.69
CA ILE A 253 -3.78 1.57 18.01
C ILE A 253 -3.89 0.39 17.05
N VAL A 254 -5.10 -0.16 16.86
CA VAL A 254 -5.35 -1.25 15.90
C VAL A 254 -4.96 -0.82 14.48
N GLY A 255 -5.35 0.38 14.09
CA GLY A 255 -5.04 0.94 12.78
C GLY A 255 -3.53 1.08 12.53
N LEU A 256 -2.78 1.55 13.53
CA LEU A 256 -1.31 1.67 13.45
C LEU A 256 -0.62 0.32 13.31
N VAL A 257 -1.10 -0.72 13.99
CA VAL A 257 -0.59 -2.10 13.81
C VAL A 257 -0.87 -2.61 12.40
N ILE A 258 -1.99 -2.21 11.81
CA ILE A 258 -2.35 -2.62 10.45
C ILE A 258 -1.58 -1.81 9.40
N ASN A 259 -1.51 -0.49 9.55
CA ASN A 259 -0.79 0.39 8.63
C ASN A 259 -0.47 1.76 9.26
N LEU A 260 0.75 2.23 9.02
CA LEU A 260 1.26 3.49 9.56
C LEU A 260 0.44 4.73 9.14
N GLN A 261 -0.31 4.68 8.06
CA GLN A 261 -1.17 5.80 7.61
C GLN A 261 -2.19 6.25 8.67
N PHE A 262 -2.53 5.39 9.64
CA PHE A 262 -3.39 5.77 10.76
C PHE A 262 -2.82 6.87 11.66
N LEU A 263 -1.53 7.21 11.57
CA LEU A 263 -0.95 8.41 12.21
C LEU A 263 -1.71 9.68 11.84
N THR A 264 -2.25 9.76 10.63
CA THR A 264 -3.01 10.93 10.14
C THR A 264 -4.35 11.14 10.85
N ALA A 265 -4.86 10.12 11.54
CA ALA A 265 -6.10 10.21 12.33
C ALA A 265 -5.88 10.80 13.74
N ILE A 266 -4.63 10.79 14.24
CA ILE A 266 -4.28 11.24 15.59
C ILE A 266 -4.70 12.69 15.87
N PRO A 267 -4.41 13.70 15.01
CA PRO A 267 -4.80 15.08 15.29
C PRO A 267 -6.31 15.28 15.46
N ALA A 268 -7.12 14.58 14.69
CA ALA A 268 -8.58 14.62 14.84
C ALA A 268 -9.04 13.98 16.18
N ALA A 269 -8.41 12.88 16.60
CA ALA A 269 -8.68 12.25 17.90
C ALA A 269 -8.26 13.14 19.07
N ILE A 270 -7.11 13.80 18.97
CA ILE A 270 -6.64 14.79 19.97
C ILE A 270 -7.66 15.92 20.08
N TYR A 271 -8.14 16.46 18.97
CA TYR A 271 -9.17 17.51 18.99
C TYR A 271 -10.44 17.08 19.71
N VAL A 272 -10.98 15.90 19.39
CA VAL A 272 -12.18 15.35 20.07
C VAL A 272 -11.91 15.14 21.56
N THR A 273 -10.71 14.74 21.92
CA THR A 273 -10.26 14.56 23.30
C THR A 273 -10.21 15.90 24.07
N ILE A 274 -9.66 16.95 23.46
CA ILE A 274 -9.63 18.30 24.03
C ILE A 274 -11.05 18.81 24.28
N LEU A 275 -11.97 18.62 23.33
CA LEU A 275 -13.38 18.98 23.50
C LEU A 275 -14.04 18.26 24.68
N HIS A 276 -13.68 16.98 24.88
CA HIS A 276 -14.17 16.20 26.01
C HIS A 276 -13.69 16.77 27.34
N LEU A 277 -12.39 17.09 27.44
CA LEU A 277 -11.79 17.68 28.65
C LEU A 277 -12.41 19.03 28.98
N GLN A 278 -12.55 19.92 27.98
CA GLN A 278 -13.13 21.25 28.16
C GLN A 278 -14.59 21.23 28.61
N LYS A 279 -15.38 20.29 28.11
CA LYS A 279 -16.83 20.20 28.35
C LYS A 279 -17.21 19.26 29.50
N LYS A 280 -16.26 18.66 30.20
CA LYS A 280 -16.43 17.73 31.33
C LYS A 280 -17.50 16.67 31.02
N TRP A 281 -17.32 15.90 29.94
CA TRP A 281 -18.26 14.84 29.57
C TRP A 281 -18.33 13.75 30.63
N GLU A 282 -19.49 13.10 30.77
CA GLU A 282 -19.73 12.06 31.77
C GLU A 282 -18.76 10.89 31.66
N GLY A 283 -18.33 10.38 32.82
CA GLY A 283 -17.53 9.15 32.92
C GLY A 283 -16.04 9.32 32.66
N PHE A 284 -15.48 10.55 32.83
CA PHE A 284 -14.06 10.76 32.74
C PHE A 284 -13.32 9.98 33.83
N SER A 285 -12.36 9.16 33.44
CA SER A 285 -11.44 8.43 34.31
C SER A 285 -10.00 8.72 33.90
N LEU A 286 -9.19 9.21 34.84
CA LEU A 286 -7.77 9.41 34.66
C LEU A 286 -7.08 8.08 34.26
N ILE A 287 -7.54 6.95 34.83
CA ILE A 287 -7.03 5.62 34.52
C ILE A 287 -7.29 5.28 33.04
N GLY A 288 -8.47 5.60 32.51
CA GLY A 288 -8.77 5.40 31.09
C GLY A 288 -7.87 6.23 30.16
N TRP A 289 -7.51 7.44 30.58
CA TRP A 289 -6.56 8.31 29.88
C TRP A 289 -5.15 7.73 29.86
N ILE A 290 -4.66 7.32 31.05
CA ILE A 290 -3.36 6.66 31.17
C ILE A 290 -3.33 5.40 30.31
N SER A 291 -4.42 4.60 30.31
CA SER A 291 -4.52 3.40 29.46
C SER A 291 -4.48 3.74 27.97
N ALA A 292 -5.16 4.80 27.51
CA ALA A 292 -5.13 5.22 26.11
C ALA A 292 -3.74 5.71 25.68
N VAL A 293 -3.08 6.53 26.51
CA VAL A 293 -1.72 7.04 26.25
C VAL A 293 -0.70 5.89 26.30
N SER A 294 -0.82 5.00 27.29
CA SER A 294 0.06 3.82 27.40
C SER A 294 -0.15 2.85 26.24
N GLY A 295 -1.40 2.67 25.76
CA GLY A 295 -1.70 1.88 24.56
C GLY A 295 -1.10 2.49 23.30
N LEU A 296 -1.16 3.81 23.14
CA LEU A 296 -0.51 4.50 22.02
C LEU A 296 1.00 4.33 22.08
N ALA A 297 1.61 4.55 23.25
CA ALA A 297 3.05 4.36 23.45
C ALA A 297 3.44 2.89 23.17
N GLY A 298 2.65 1.92 23.68
CA GLY A 298 2.84 0.49 23.40
C GLY A 298 2.74 0.17 21.90
N GLY A 299 1.77 0.77 21.20
CA GLY A 299 1.63 0.64 19.74
C GLY A 299 2.86 1.15 18.99
N VAL A 300 3.39 2.31 19.39
CA VAL A 300 4.64 2.87 18.82
C VAL A 300 5.83 1.95 19.11
N VAL A 301 5.95 1.42 20.32
CA VAL A 301 7.02 0.47 20.68
C VAL A 301 6.89 -0.83 19.88
N ILE A 302 5.68 -1.36 19.70
CA ILE A 302 5.44 -2.54 18.87
C ILE A 302 5.83 -2.28 17.42
N LEU A 303 5.45 -1.13 16.86
CA LEU A 303 5.85 -0.72 15.51
C LEU A 303 7.37 -0.60 15.40
N TYR A 304 8.02 0.00 16.40
CA TYR A 304 9.48 0.08 16.46
C TYR A 304 10.14 -1.31 16.53
N MET A 305 9.60 -2.22 17.33
CA MET A 305 10.10 -3.60 17.42
C MET A 305 9.85 -4.41 16.13
N LEU A 306 8.70 -4.18 15.46
CA LEU A 306 8.39 -4.81 14.16
C LEU A 306 9.25 -4.25 13.05
N ALA A 307 9.67 -2.99 13.15
CA ALA A 307 10.57 -2.35 12.22
C ALA A 307 11.97 -2.99 12.22
N GLY A 308 12.41 -3.55 13.37
CA GLY A 308 13.74 -4.11 13.52
C GLY A 308 14.83 -3.09 13.18
N ASN A 309 15.99 -3.57 12.74
CA ASN A 309 17.06 -2.73 12.21
C ASN A 309 16.79 -2.24 10.77
N ASP A 310 15.75 -2.74 10.11
CA ASP A 310 15.28 -2.30 8.79
C ASP A 310 14.55 -0.93 8.81
N ILE A 311 14.71 -0.16 9.88
CA ILE A 311 14.46 1.29 9.88
C ILE A 311 15.50 2.03 9.01
N ALA A 312 16.39 1.32 8.37
CA ALA A 312 17.19 1.89 7.31
C ALA A 312 16.23 2.51 6.29
N ILE A 313 16.12 3.82 6.41
CA ILE A 313 15.42 4.77 5.57
C ILE A 313 15.96 4.73 4.12
N GLU A 314 16.56 3.62 3.73
CA GLU A 314 17.19 3.40 2.43
C GLU A 314 16.21 3.45 1.27
N ASN A 315 14.91 3.26 1.53
CA ASN A 315 13.87 3.45 0.52
C ASN A 315 12.88 4.50 1.03
N GLY A 316 13.27 5.78 1.01
CA GLY A 316 12.48 6.89 1.51
C GLY A 316 10.98 6.72 1.29
N ILE A 317 10.20 6.72 2.39
CA ILE A 317 8.73 6.72 2.33
C ILE A 317 8.24 8.12 1.92
N LEU A 318 9.07 9.13 2.12
CA LEU A 318 8.73 10.53 1.90
C LEU A 318 9.46 11.07 0.66
N LEU A 319 8.79 11.88 -0.14
CA LEU A 319 9.30 12.47 -1.38
C LEU A 319 10.59 13.30 -1.22
N PHE A 320 10.86 13.81 -0.02
CA PHE A 320 12.07 14.59 0.28
C PHE A 320 13.20 13.75 0.89
N GLN A 321 12.97 12.44 1.12
CA GLN A 321 13.98 11.51 1.62
C GLN A 321 14.59 10.73 0.46
N GLY A 322 15.79 11.07 0.10
CA GLY A 322 16.55 10.41 -0.95
C GLY A 322 16.93 11.35 -2.09
N LYS A 323 17.90 10.94 -2.92
CA LYS A 323 18.18 11.62 -4.19
C LYS A 323 16.93 11.49 -5.06
N PRO A 324 16.33 12.60 -5.52
CA PRO A 324 15.21 12.50 -6.43
C PRO A 324 15.71 11.73 -7.67
N PRO A 325 15.13 10.59 -8.03
CA PRO A 325 15.49 9.90 -9.24
C PRO A 325 15.20 10.75 -10.48
N GLU A 326 14.39 11.81 -10.32
CA GLU A 326 13.96 12.69 -11.39
C GLU A 326 13.72 14.10 -10.86
N ALA A 327 14.39 15.06 -11.47
CA ALA A 327 14.24 16.49 -11.13
C ALA A 327 12.79 16.99 -11.26
N ASP A 328 11.95 16.30 -12.07
CA ASP A 328 10.59 16.74 -12.40
C ASP A 328 9.51 16.19 -11.46
N TYR A 329 9.82 15.20 -10.59
CA TYR A 329 8.86 14.60 -9.64
C TYR A 329 9.12 15.02 -8.18
N GLY A 330 9.46 16.29 -7.98
CA GLY A 330 9.60 16.86 -6.63
C GLY A 330 8.24 17.17 -5.98
N LEU A 331 8.25 17.48 -4.69
CA LEU A 331 7.06 17.77 -3.86
C LEU A 331 6.09 18.78 -4.53
N PHE A 332 6.62 19.79 -5.20
CA PHE A 332 5.86 20.82 -5.93
C PHE A 332 6.05 20.71 -7.44
N GLY A 333 6.57 19.59 -7.92
CA GLY A 333 6.70 19.32 -9.36
C GLY A 333 5.34 19.23 -10.04
N ALA A 334 5.23 19.70 -11.30
CA ALA A 334 3.98 19.72 -12.04
C ALA A 334 3.38 18.30 -12.17
N HIS A 335 4.21 17.28 -12.40
CA HIS A 335 3.78 15.88 -12.48
C HIS A 335 3.15 15.39 -11.17
N HIS A 336 3.78 15.67 -10.03
CA HIS A 336 3.23 15.29 -8.74
C HIS A 336 1.91 16.00 -8.43
N LEU A 337 1.81 17.30 -8.70
CA LEU A 337 0.57 18.07 -8.49
C LEU A 337 -0.58 17.56 -9.37
N LEU A 338 -0.29 17.21 -10.63
CA LEU A 338 -1.28 16.62 -11.53
C LEU A 338 -1.68 15.21 -11.08
N ASP A 339 -0.75 14.40 -10.61
CA ASP A 339 -1.05 13.09 -10.06
C ASP A 339 -1.96 13.17 -8.83
N VAL A 340 -1.73 14.12 -7.92
CA VAL A 340 -2.61 14.38 -6.77
C VAL A 340 -4.00 14.82 -7.24
N LEU A 341 -4.10 15.69 -8.23
CA LEU A 341 -5.38 16.11 -8.80
C LEU A 341 -6.13 14.92 -9.42
N ASN A 342 -5.46 14.10 -10.21
CA ASN A 342 -6.01 12.88 -10.80
C ASN A 342 -6.53 11.91 -9.74
N LEU A 343 -5.78 11.74 -8.64
CA LEU A 343 -6.19 10.90 -7.53
C LEU A 343 -7.51 11.37 -6.90
N PHE A 344 -7.71 12.68 -6.76
CA PHE A 344 -8.98 13.21 -6.25
C PHE A 344 -10.15 12.89 -7.17
N PHE A 345 -10.01 13.03 -8.48
CA PHE A 345 -11.06 12.66 -9.44
C PHE A 345 -11.31 11.14 -9.47
N GLN A 346 -10.24 10.34 -9.36
CA GLN A 346 -10.34 8.87 -9.29
C GLN A 346 -11.10 8.42 -8.05
N MET A 347 -10.78 8.99 -6.89
CA MET A 347 -11.34 8.59 -5.60
C MET A 347 -12.68 9.23 -5.30
N GLU A 348 -12.98 10.38 -5.89
CA GLU A 348 -14.23 11.09 -5.67
C GLU A 348 -14.71 11.79 -6.95
N PRO A 349 -15.55 11.14 -7.76
CA PRO A 349 -16.07 11.74 -9.00
C PRO A 349 -16.79 13.07 -8.81
N LEU A 350 -17.35 13.31 -7.61
CA LEU A 350 -17.96 14.59 -7.22
C LEU A 350 -16.97 15.54 -6.52
N PHE A 351 -15.67 15.37 -6.73
CA PHE A 351 -14.59 16.13 -6.10
C PHE A 351 -14.85 17.65 -6.13
N LEU A 352 -15.21 18.20 -7.28
CA LEU A 352 -15.48 19.65 -7.40
C LEU A 352 -16.72 20.08 -6.58
N VAL A 353 -17.75 19.21 -6.51
CA VAL A 353 -18.94 19.45 -5.68
C VAL A 353 -18.55 19.44 -4.21
N PHE A 354 -17.73 18.47 -3.77
CA PHE A 354 -17.28 18.36 -2.38
C PHE A 354 -16.42 19.55 -1.95
N ILE A 355 -15.49 20.01 -2.80
CA ILE A 355 -14.72 21.24 -2.56
C ILE A 355 -15.65 22.45 -2.43
N PHE A 356 -16.56 22.62 -3.37
CA PHE A 356 -17.49 23.75 -3.37
C PHE A 356 -18.28 23.81 -2.05
N PHE A 357 -18.89 22.69 -1.64
CA PHE A 357 -19.63 22.65 -0.37
C PHE A 357 -18.72 22.82 0.85
N SER A 358 -17.53 22.28 0.83
CA SER A 358 -16.56 22.41 1.90
C SER A 358 -16.12 23.87 2.10
N ILE A 359 -15.99 24.64 1.02
CA ILE A 359 -15.60 26.05 1.06
C ILE A 359 -16.77 26.95 1.53
N ILE A 360 -17.94 26.81 0.90
CA ILE A 360 -19.07 27.71 1.19
C ILE A 360 -19.62 27.48 2.59
N SER A 361 -19.57 26.27 3.08
CA SER A 361 -20.00 25.93 4.43
C SER A 361 -19.04 26.42 5.54
N ILE A 362 -17.85 26.96 5.21
CA ILE A 362 -16.82 27.37 6.19
C ILE A 362 -17.40 28.33 7.26
N LYS A 363 -18.13 29.38 6.88
CA LYS A 363 -18.62 30.39 7.83
C LYS A 363 -19.68 29.89 8.81
N GLY A 364 -20.48 28.90 8.45
CA GLY A 364 -21.52 28.29 9.32
C GLY A 364 -21.01 27.08 10.11
N ILE A 365 -20.09 26.36 9.56
CA ILE A 365 -19.63 25.04 10.00
C ILE A 365 -18.39 25.10 10.92
N MET A 366 -17.64 26.22 10.94
CA MET A 366 -16.54 26.39 11.93
C MET A 366 -17.03 26.38 13.38
N LYS A 367 -18.33 26.55 13.62
CA LYS A 367 -18.96 26.40 14.94
C LYS A 367 -19.39 24.96 15.25
N ASP A 368 -19.35 24.06 14.26
CA ASP A 368 -19.72 22.66 14.41
C ASP A 368 -18.47 21.79 14.64
N ASN A 369 -18.36 21.22 15.82
CA ASN A 369 -17.23 20.40 16.25
C ASN A 369 -17.03 19.16 15.36
N MET A 370 -18.11 18.63 14.77
CA MET A 370 -18.01 17.49 13.88
C MET A 370 -17.36 17.86 12.56
N SER A 371 -17.82 18.95 11.94
CA SER A 371 -17.19 19.45 10.73
C SER A 371 -15.72 19.79 10.95
N LEU A 372 -15.38 20.39 12.10
CA LEU A 372 -13.99 20.72 12.41
C LEU A 372 -13.13 19.45 12.62
N SER A 373 -13.67 18.41 13.26
CA SER A 373 -12.97 17.12 13.39
C SER A 373 -12.68 16.50 12.03
N LEU A 374 -13.64 16.49 11.11
CA LEU A 374 -13.47 15.97 9.75
C LEU A 374 -12.51 16.82 8.92
N ARG A 375 -12.48 18.14 9.11
CA ARG A 375 -11.51 19.05 8.46
C ARG A 375 -10.08 18.80 8.95
N ILE A 376 -9.91 18.58 10.24
CA ILE A 376 -8.59 18.23 10.80
C ILE A 376 -8.13 16.91 10.19
N LEU A 377 -9.02 15.88 10.14
CA LEU A 377 -8.69 14.59 9.51
C LEU A 377 -8.34 14.77 8.03
N ALA A 378 -9.18 15.47 7.27
CA ALA A 378 -8.93 15.73 5.84
C ALA A 378 -7.63 16.50 5.60
N GLY A 379 -7.34 17.50 6.43
CA GLY A 379 -6.13 18.31 6.34
C GLY A 379 -4.86 17.52 6.61
N THR A 380 -4.84 16.69 7.65
CA THR A 380 -3.68 15.84 7.97
C THR A 380 -3.46 14.76 6.92
N GLN A 381 -4.54 14.17 6.39
CA GLN A 381 -4.48 13.21 5.31
C GLN A 381 -4.02 13.84 4.00
N PHE A 382 -4.46 15.07 3.71
CA PHE A 382 -4.01 15.83 2.54
C PHE A 382 -2.50 16.12 2.60
N VAL A 383 -1.98 16.53 3.76
CA VAL A 383 -0.54 16.72 3.95
C VAL A 383 0.22 15.40 3.72
N ALA A 384 -0.27 14.30 4.30
CA ALA A 384 0.36 12.99 4.11
C ALA A 384 0.36 12.54 2.64
N LEU A 385 -0.72 12.82 1.92
CA LEU A 385 -0.86 12.51 0.49
C LEU A 385 0.19 13.23 -0.35
N PHE A 386 0.55 14.48 0.01
CA PHE A 386 1.58 15.24 -0.67
C PHE A 386 2.99 14.77 -0.38
N ILE A 387 3.26 14.27 0.84
CA ILE A 387 4.63 13.95 1.27
C ILE A 387 5.02 12.49 1.06
N ILE A 388 4.06 11.58 0.85
CA ILE A 388 4.35 10.15 0.62
C ILE A 388 4.81 9.94 -0.81
N ASP A 389 5.93 9.23 -0.99
CA ASP A 389 6.48 8.90 -2.31
C ASP A 389 5.74 7.70 -2.94
N PRO A 390 5.05 7.88 -4.08
CA PRO A 390 4.46 6.80 -4.82
C PRO A 390 5.51 6.04 -5.62
N LYS A 391 6.13 5.02 -5.04
CA LYS A 391 7.24 4.26 -5.65
C LYS A 391 6.98 3.77 -7.08
N ASN A 392 5.74 3.41 -7.40
CA ASN A 392 5.34 2.95 -8.73
C ASN A 392 4.52 3.99 -9.51
N GLY A 393 4.53 5.27 -9.06
CA GLY A 393 3.65 6.33 -9.55
C GLY A 393 2.23 6.25 -8.98
N VAL A 394 1.60 7.42 -8.76
CA VAL A 394 0.25 7.51 -8.12
C VAL A 394 -0.80 6.78 -8.95
N ALA A 395 -0.73 6.85 -10.28
CA ALA A 395 -1.68 6.20 -11.17
C ALA A 395 -1.79 4.69 -10.96
N ARG A 396 -0.67 4.03 -10.68
CA ARG A 396 -0.62 2.60 -10.40
C ARG A 396 -0.84 2.29 -8.92
N ASP A 397 -0.30 3.12 -8.04
CA ASP A 397 -0.33 2.93 -6.59
C ASP A 397 -1.47 3.71 -5.90
N PHE A 398 -2.51 4.17 -6.63
CA PHE A 398 -3.63 4.91 -6.04
C PHE A 398 -4.26 4.16 -4.86
N VAL A 399 -4.16 2.84 -4.88
CA VAL A 399 -4.62 1.96 -3.80
C VAL A 399 -3.94 2.26 -2.45
N SER A 400 -2.69 2.71 -2.47
CA SER A 400 -1.96 3.11 -1.26
C SER A 400 -2.51 4.39 -0.64
N TYR A 401 -3.23 5.20 -1.40
CA TYR A 401 -3.75 6.50 -0.97
C TYR A 401 -5.21 6.46 -0.55
N GLY A 402 -5.91 5.33 -0.75
CA GLY A 402 -7.34 5.23 -0.48
C GLY A 402 -7.74 5.66 0.92
N PHE A 403 -7.02 5.21 1.95
CA PHE A 403 -7.28 5.61 3.33
C PHE A 403 -7.11 7.11 3.56
N LEU A 404 -6.15 7.76 2.89
CA LEU A 404 -5.87 9.19 3.02
C LEU A 404 -6.99 10.07 2.42
N MET A 405 -7.92 9.49 1.68
CA MET A 405 -9.10 10.17 1.16
C MET A 405 -10.29 10.14 2.13
N THR A 406 -10.20 9.38 3.24
CA THR A 406 -11.32 9.16 4.17
C THR A 406 -11.86 10.48 4.73
N GLY A 407 -11.00 11.35 5.21
CA GLY A 407 -11.40 12.65 5.78
C GLY A 407 -12.09 13.55 4.75
N PHE A 408 -11.56 13.60 3.54
CA PHE A 408 -12.11 14.40 2.45
C PHE A 408 -13.50 13.91 2.03
N ILE A 409 -13.66 12.61 1.78
CA ILE A 409 -14.91 12.01 1.34
C ILE A 409 -16.00 12.18 2.42
N PHE A 410 -15.70 11.84 3.68
CA PHE A 410 -16.67 12.01 4.76
C PHE A 410 -16.98 13.47 5.08
N LEU A 411 -16.04 14.40 4.90
CA LEU A 411 -16.29 15.82 5.02
C LEU A 411 -17.26 16.31 3.94
N GLY A 412 -17.06 15.92 2.68
CA GLY A 412 -17.93 16.25 1.55
C GLY A 412 -19.35 15.69 1.74
N VAL A 413 -19.43 14.40 2.07
CA VAL A 413 -20.71 13.72 2.38
C VAL A 413 -21.45 14.42 3.53
N TYR A 414 -20.75 14.79 4.59
CA TYR A 414 -21.31 15.51 5.72
C TYR A 414 -21.81 16.88 5.31
N ALA A 415 -20.99 17.67 4.60
CA ALA A 415 -21.34 19.03 4.16
C ALA A 415 -22.59 19.08 3.27
N ILE A 416 -22.79 18.07 2.41
CA ILE A 416 -23.97 17.94 1.53
C ILE A 416 -25.19 17.49 2.31
N SER A 417 -25.02 16.69 3.36
CA SER A 417 -26.12 16.05 4.09
C SER A 417 -26.77 16.96 5.14
N ILE A 418 -26.04 17.97 5.61
CA ILE A 418 -26.53 18.88 6.66
C ILE A 418 -27.02 20.21 6.04
N ASP A 419 -28.17 20.65 6.51
CA ASP A 419 -28.65 22.00 6.26
C ASP A 419 -27.98 22.96 7.24
N SER A 420 -26.93 23.65 6.83
CA SER A 420 -26.22 24.61 7.68
C SER A 420 -26.58 26.06 7.29
N GLY A 421 -27.32 26.72 8.12
CA GLY A 421 -27.60 28.14 8.00
C GLY A 421 -28.28 28.55 6.70
N ARG A 422 -27.60 29.36 5.87
CA ARG A 422 -28.11 29.87 4.60
C ARG A 422 -28.10 28.84 3.45
N LEU A 423 -27.40 27.71 3.64
CA LEU A 423 -27.26 26.64 2.64
C LEU A 423 -28.30 25.54 2.90
N LYS A 424 -29.54 25.77 2.46
CA LYS A 424 -30.52 24.68 2.34
C LYS A 424 -30.47 24.14 0.93
N LEU A 425 -29.80 22.97 0.75
CA LEU A 425 -29.92 22.24 -0.51
C LEU A 425 -31.37 21.85 -0.75
N SER A 426 -31.90 22.18 -1.91
CA SER A 426 -33.22 21.69 -2.28
C SER A 426 -33.20 20.16 -2.39
N ASP A 427 -34.28 19.50 -2.01
CA ASP A 427 -34.40 18.04 -2.16
C ASP A 427 -34.22 17.58 -3.61
N LYS A 428 -34.53 18.47 -4.56
CA LYS A 428 -34.28 18.23 -5.98
C LYS A 428 -32.82 17.98 -6.29
N ILE A 429 -31.92 18.82 -5.77
CA ILE A 429 -30.48 18.67 -6.01
C ILE A 429 -29.94 17.40 -5.33
N ARG A 430 -30.34 17.13 -4.08
CA ARG A 430 -29.92 15.92 -3.38
C ARG A 430 -30.26 14.65 -4.15
N ARG A 431 -31.38 14.62 -4.86
CA ARG A 431 -31.78 13.49 -5.70
C ARG A 431 -30.96 13.36 -6.98
N ILE A 432 -30.35 14.44 -7.45
CA ILE A 432 -29.47 14.43 -8.64
C ILE A 432 -28.06 13.94 -8.29
N LEU A 433 -27.56 14.25 -7.10
CA LEU A 433 -26.16 13.99 -6.74
C LEU A 433 -25.78 12.50 -6.75
N ALA A 434 -26.65 11.61 -6.26
CA ALA A 434 -26.34 10.18 -6.24
C ALA A 434 -26.32 9.54 -7.63
N PRO A 435 -27.32 9.77 -8.52
CA PRO A 435 -27.21 9.34 -9.92
C PRO A 435 -26.03 9.98 -10.65
N ALA A 436 -25.71 11.24 -10.41
CA ALA A 436 -24.55 11.89 -11.00
C ALA A 436 -23.25 11.23 -10.53
N ALA A 437 -23.11 10.91 -9.24
CA ALA A 437 -21.96 10.18 -8.71
C ALA A 437 -21.79 8.83 -9.41
N LEU A 438 -22.88 8.06 -9.56
CA LEU A 438 -22.85 6.78 -10.27
C LEU A 438 -22.39 6.94 -11.72
N LEU A 439 -22.97 7.91 -12.45
CA LEU A 439 -22.64 8.13 -13.86
C LEU A 439 -21.17 8.52 -14.05
N LEU A 440 -20.66 9.39 -13.18
CA LEU A 440 -19.24 9.80 -13.22
C LEU A 440 -18.28 8.70 -12.76
N PHE A 441 -18.72 7.82 -11.87
CA PHE A 441 -17.93 6.68 -11.35
C PHE A 441 -17.90 5.50 -12.33
N LEU A 442 -18.92 5.34 -13.17
CA LEU A 442 -19.11 4.15 -14.02
C LEU A 442 -17.95 3.88 -14.99
N PRO A 443 -17.36 4.87 -15.70
CA PRO A 443 -16.23 4.63 -16.60
C PRO A 443 -15.02 4.04 -15.85
N ALA A 444 -14.70 4.58 -14.69
CA ALA A 444 -13.63 4.09 -13.84
C ALA A 444 -13.86 2.64 -13.41
N MET A 445 -15.07 2.32 -13.00
CA MET A 445 -15.44 0.97 -12.60
C MET A 445 -15.30 -0.03 -13.76
N ILE A 446 -15.82 0.31 -14.94
CA ILE A 446 -15.72 -0.55 -16.13
C ILE A 446 -14.25 -0.77 -16.50
N LEU A 447 -13.44 0.30 -16.49
CA LEU A 447 -12.01 0.22 -16.76
C LEU A 447 -11.31 -0.79 -15.83
N HIS A 448 -11.58 -0.72 -14.52
CA HIS A 448 -10.92 -1.58 -13.53
C HIS A 448 -11.39 -3.04 -13.58
N LEU A 449 -12.59 -3.29 -14.09
CA LEU A 449 -13.14 -4.64 -14.23
C LEU A 449 -12.68 -5.35 -15.53
N SER A 450 -12.19 -4.59 -16.53
CA SER A 450 -11.70 -5.14 -17.80
C SER A 450 -10.16 -5.17 -17.81
N PRO A 451 -9.55 -6.36 -17.86
CA PRO A 451 -8.10 -6.49 -17.97
C PRO A 451 -7.51 -5.77 -19.19
N GLU A 452 -8.17 -5.86 -20.34
CA GLU A 452 -7.70 -5.27 -21.60
C GLU A 452 -7.69 -3.74 -21.53
N MET A 453 -8.76 -3.15 -20.96
CA MET A 453 -8.83 -1.70 -20.76
C MET A 453 -7.81 -1.24 -19.72
N THR A 454 -7.60 -2.03 -18.67
CA THR A 454 -6.59 -1.74 -17.64
C THR A 454 -5.18 -1.76 -18.25
N VAL A 455 -4.84 -2.75 -19.09
CA VAL A 455 -3.56 -2.79 -19.82
C VAL A 455 -3.41 -1.56 -20.71
N SER A 456 -4.45 -1.20 -21.48
CA SER A 456 -4.43 -0.01 -22.33
C SER A 456 -4.19 1.27 -21.54
N SER A 457 -4.79 1.40 -20.35
CA SER A 457 -4.57 2.55 -19.47
C SER A 457 -3.15 2.59 -18.92
N LEU A 458 -2.58 1.43 -18.55
CA LEU A 458 -1.19 1.34 -18.10
C LEU A 458 -0.20 1.70 -19.21
N ASP A 459 -0.46 1.28 -20.45
CA ASP A 459 0.35 1.67 -21.61
C ASP A 459 0.37 3.19 -21.76
N LYS A 460 -0.77 3.87 -21.57
CA LYS A 460 -0.83 5.33 -21.61
C LYS A 460 -0.07 5.97 -20.44
N PHE A 461 -0.15 5.41 -19.22
CA PHE A 461 0.60 5.93 -18.07
C PHE A 461 2.11 5.95 -18.32
N LEU A 462 2.62 4.95 -19.04
CA LEU A 462 4.03 4.91 -19.44
C LEU A 462 4.43 6.08 -20.33
N THR A 463 3.48 6.66 -21.10
CA THR A 463 3.77 7.86 -21.92
C THR A 463 3.92 9.13 -21.08
N TYR A 464 3.38 9.17 -19.86
CA TYR A 464 3.46 10.34 -18.98
C TYR A 464 4.82 10.47 -18.29
N ASN A 465 5.32 9.37 -17.76
CA ASN A 465 6.64 9.29 -17.14
C ASN A 465 7.10 7.83 -17.10
N GLU A 466 7.91 7.43 -18.07
CA GLU A 466 8.33 6.06 -18.26
C GLU A 466 9.16 5.52 -17.08
N THR A 467 9.99 6.36 -16.49
CA THR A 467 10.82 5.96 -15.36
C THR A 467 9.96 5.69 -14.11
N LYS A 468 9.02 6.56 -13.81
CA LYS A 468 8.15 6.44 -12.64
C LYS A 468 7.14 5.29 -12.77
N TYR A 469 6.56 5.13 -13.96
CA TYR A 469 5.53 4.11 -14.21
C TYR A 469 6.09 2.80 -14.81
N GLY A 470 7.40 2.72 -15.05
CA GLY A 470 8.02 1.58 -15.75
C GLY A 470 7.79 0.23 -15.09
N SER A 471 7.55 0.19 -13.78
CA SER A 471 7.15 -1.04 -13.07
C SER A 471 5.81 -1.63 -13.58
N ALA A 472 5.01 -0.89 -14.35
CA ALA A 472 3.80 -1.39 -15.00
C ALA A 472 4.10 -2.46 -16.07
N TYR A 473 5.25 -2.39 -16.75
CA TYR A 473 5.67 -3.42 -17.69
C TYR A 473 5.76 -4.80 -17.05
N PHE A 474 6.33 -4.88 -15.84
CA PHE A 474 6.42 -6.14 -15.10
C PHE A 474 5.05 -6.67 -14.69
N ALA A 475 4.14 -5.79 -14.25
CA ALA A 475 2.78 -6.20 -13.90
C ALA A 475 2.00 -6.72 -15.12
N MET A 476 2.15 -6.07 -16.29
CA MET A 476 1.54 -6.52 -17.53
C MET A 476 2.14 -7.84 -18.01
N ARG A 477 3.48 -8.00 -17.93
CA ARG A 477 4.16 -9.25 -18.22
C ARG A 477 3.59 -10.39 -17.37
N ASP A 478 3.54 -10.20 -16.05
CA ASP A 478 3.07 -11.22 -15.10
C ASP A 478 1.60 -11.59 -15.37
N TYR A 479 0.77 -10.61 -15.72
CA TYR A 479 -0.61 -10.86 -16.17
C TYR A 479 -0.66 -11.75 -17.41
N TYR A 480 0.16 -11.45 -18.43
CA TYR A 480 0.19 -12.22 -19.66
C TYR A 480 0.78 -13.63 -19.47
N TYR A 481 1.78 -13.80 -18.61
CA TYR A 481 2.29 -15.13 -18.24
C TYR A 481 1.21 -15.98 -17.56
N LEU A 482 0.49 -15.43 -16.59
CA LEU A 482 -0.58 -16.12 -15.89
C LEU A 482 -1.78 -16.45 -16.81
N SER A 483 -2.07 -15.59 -17.77
CA SER A 483 -3.09 -15.83 -18.79
C SER A 483 -2.62 -16.72 -19.95
N ARG A 484 -1.40 -17.27 -19.88
CA ARG A 484 -0.75 -18.10 -20.90
C ARG A 484 -0.57 -17.43 -22.28
N ASN A 485 -0.53 -16.13 -22.32
CA ASN A 485 -0.20 -15.35 -23.51
C ASN A 485 1.28 -14.98 -23.50
N PHE A 486 2.14 -15.96 -23.76
CA PHE A 486 3.59 -15.82 -23.70
C PHE A 486 4.14 -14.80 -24.70
N THR A 487 3.53 -14.68 -25.88
CA THR A 487 3.96 -13.70 -26.91
C THR A 487 3.83 -12.25 -26.41
N GLU A 488 2.71 -11.91 -25.77
CA GLU A 488 2.54 -10.57 -25.19
C GLU A 488 3.39 -10.37 -23.94
N ALA A 489 3.60 -11.42 -23.14
CA ALA A 489 4.50 -11.39 -22.01
C ALA A 489 5.93 -11.04 -22.45
N ASP A 490 6.46 -11.72 -23.45
CA ASP A 490 7.80 -11.48 -24.02
C ASP A 490 7.88 -10.09 -24.66
N ARG A 491 6.82 -9.64 -25.32
CA ARG A 491 6.76 -8.29 -25.89
C ARG A 491 6.85 -7.22 -24.80
N ARG A 492 6.16 -7.42 -23.65
CA ARG A 492 6.23 -6.47 -22.52
C ARG A 492 7.60 -6.47 -21.87
N GLU A 493 8.24 -7.63 -21.76
CA GLU A 493 9.60 -7.76 -21.29
C GLU A 493 10.58 -7.03 -22.22
N GLN A 494 10.47 -7.20 -23.53
CA GLN A 494 11.27 -6.47 -24.50
C GLN A 494 11.02 -4.95 -24.46
N SER A 495 9.81 -4.52 -24.11
CA SER A 495 9.49 -3.09 -23.95
C SER A 495 10.25 -2.45 -22.79
N VAL A 496 10.52 -3.20 -21.70
CA VAL A 496 11.39 -2.74 -20.61
C VAL A 496 12.77 -2.35 -21.15
N VAL A 497 13.28 -3.15 -22.08
CA VAL A 497 14.62 -2.97 -22.68
C VAL A 497 14.68 -1.83 -23.67
N SER A 498 13.66 -1.69 -24.51
CA SER A 498 13.69 -0.71 -25.60
C SER A 498 13.39 0.71 -25.12
N LYS A 499 12.68 0.85 -24.01
CA LYS A 499 12.11 2.13 -23.58
C LYS A 499 12.56 2.59 -22.19
N ALA A 500 12.81 1.66 -21.25
CA ALA A 500 13.24 2.01 -19.91
C ALA A 500 14.76 2.08 -19.81
N LYS A 501 15.32 3.26 -19.70
CA LYS A 501 16.77 3.44 -19.58
C LYS A 501 17.24 3.18 -18.14
N GLY A 502 18.13 2.21 -17.97
CA GLY A 502 19.03 2.07 -16.81
C GLY A 502 18.47 1.26 -15.64
N ALA A 503 17.74 1.84 -14.71
CA ALA A 503 17.40 1.17 -13.44
C ALA A 503 16.43 -0.01 -13.59
N LEU A 504 15.51 0.04 -14.56
CA LEU A 504 14.56 -1.05 -14.82
C LEU A 504 15.21 -2.22 -15.55
N GLU A 505 16.12 -1.93 -16.47
CA GLU A 505 16.92 -2.96 -17.17
C GLU A 505 17.85 -3.68 -16.18
N SER A 506 18.47 -2.95 -15.25
CA SER A 506 19.28 -3.53 -14.18
C SER A 506 18.44 -4.51 -13.32
N ARG A 507 17.21 -4.14 -12.98
CA ARG A 507 16.28 -5.02 -12.27
C ARG A 507 15.87 -6.24 -13.12
N LEU A 508 15.71 -6.08 -14.42
CA LEU A 508 15.43 -7.18 -15.34
C LEU A 508 16.57 -8.19 -15.38
N VAL A 509 17.82 -7.74 -15.36
CA VAL A 509 19.00 -8.63 -15.29
C VAL A 509 18.91 -9.54 -14.05
N GLU A 510 18.56 -8.98 -12.90
CA GLU A 510 18.40 -9.75 -11.65
C GLU A 510 17.21 -10.72 -11.72
N ASP A 511 16.09 -10.26 -12.28
CA ASP A 511 14.87 -11.04 -12.40
C ASP A 511 15.05 -12.24 -13.34
N LEU A 512 15.67 -12.05 -14.51
CA LEU A 512 16.01 -13.12 -15.45
C LEU A 512 16.96 -14.14 -14.82
N TYR A 513 17.98 -13.67 -14.10
CA TYR A 513 18.90 -14.55 -13.39
C TYR A 513 18.16 -15.40 -12.34
N ALA A 514 17.26 -14.79 -11.57
CA ALA A 514 16.46 -15.49 -10.55
C ALA A 514 15.50 -16.55 -11.13
N HIS A 515 15.10 -16.39 -12.41
CA HIS A 515 14.26 -17.36 -13.13
C HIS A 515 15.03 -18.33 -14.01
N ASP A 516 16.35 -18.50 -13.77
CA ASP A 516 17.26 -19.42 -14.51
C ASP A 516 17.41 -19.09 -16.01
N ARG A 517 17.05 -17.87 -16.45
CA ARG A 517 17.25 -17.35 -17.82
C ARG A 517 18.58 -16.64 -17.94
N VAL A 518 19.66 -17.35 -17.60
CA VAL A 518 20.99 -16.75 -17.40
C VAL A 518 21.60 -16.17 -18.67
N ASP A 519 21.41 -16.81 -19.83
CA ASP A 519 21.92 -16.32 -21.12
C ASP A 519 21.27 -15.00 -21.52
N GLU A 520 19.97 -14.87 -21.31
CA GLU A 520 19.23 -13.64 -21.56
C GLU A 520 19.65 -12.54 -20.59
N SER A 521 19.76 -12.86 -19.31
CA SER A 521 20.29 -11.96 -18.28
C SER A 521 21.65 -11.41 -18.69
N PHE A 522 22.55 -12.26 -19.21
CA PHE A 522 23.86 -11.84 -19.69
C PHE A 522 23.80 -10.94 -20.93
N ALA A 523 22.91 -11.24 -21.87
CA ALA A 523 22.72 -10.38 -23.03
C ALA A 523 22.25 -8.97 -22.63
N TYR A 524 21.36 -8.86 -21.63
CA TYR A 524 20.92 -7.59 -21.08
C TYR A 524 22.02 -6.85 -20.32
N ALA A 525 22.76 -7.55 -19.46
CA ALA A 525 23.88 -6.95 -18.74
C ALA A 525 24.93 -6.38 -19.68
N ASN A 526 25.20 -7.05 -20.82
CA ASN A 526 26.10 -6.52 -21.86
C ASN A 526 25.58 -5.20 -22.43
N ARG A 527 24.30 -5.13 -22.82
CA ARG A 527 23.68 -3.91 -23.34
C ARG A 527 23.71 -2.75 -22.35
N LEU A 528 23.49 -3.05 -21.05
CA LEU A 528 23.58 -2.04 -19.98
C LEU A 528 24.99 -1.44 -19.91
N VAL A 529 26.03 -2.29 -19.90
CA VAL A 529 27.41 -1.83 -19.89
C VAL A 529 27.78 -1.08 -21.17
N GLU A 530 27.22 -1.45 -22.33
CA GLU A 530 27.39 -0.71 -23.58
C GLU A 530 26.69 0.68 -23.55
N SER A 531 25.49 0.75 -22.93
CA SER A 531 24.73 2.00 -22.83
C SER A 531 25.33 2.99 -21.85
N ASP A 532 25.88 2.51 -20.72
CA ASP A 532 26.55 3.32 -19.70
C ASP A 532 27.78 2.57 -19.16
N PRO A 533 28.94 2.71 -19.83
CA PRO A 533 30.18 2.02 -19.42
C PRO A 533 30.73 2.47 -18.07
N TYR A 534 30.25 3.59 -17.53
CA TYR A 534 30.72 4.17 -16.29
C TYR A 534 29.80 3.86 -15.09
N ASN A 535 28.84 2.94 -15.24
CA ASN A 535 27.94 2.53 -14.18
C ASN A 535 28.51 1.32 -13.41
N ALA A 536 28.90 1.54 -12.16
CA ALA A 536 29.49 0.49 -11.33
C ALA A 536 28.53 -0.70 -11.11
N THR A 537 27.20 -0.46 -11.01
CA THR A 537 26.21 -1.52 -10.82
C THR A 537 26.11 -2.43 -12.05
N TYR A 538 26.11 -1.86 -13.26
CA TYR A 538 26.04 -2.65 -14.49
C TYR A 538 27.29 -3.50 -14.68
N ARG A 539 28.47 -2.95 -14.36
CA ARG A 539 29.74 -3.69 -14.35
C ARG A 539 29.69 -4.85 -13.35
N MET A 540 29.20 -4.60 -12.13
CA MET A 540 29.03 -5.62 -11.10
C MET A 540 28.11 -6.75 -11.55
N GLN A 541 26.93 -6.43 -12.10
CA GLN A 541 25.97 -7.41 -12.59
C GLN A 541 26.57 -8.29 -13.71
N LYS A 542 27.27 -7.66 -14.67
CA LYS A 542 28.01 -8.39 -15.70
C LYS A 542 29.09 -9.28 -15.13
N GLY A 543 29.82 -8.80 -14.12
CA GLY A 543 30.81 -9.57 -13.39
C GLY A 543 30.23 -10.81 -12.70
N ASN A 544 29.07 -10.67 -12.04
CA ASN A 544 28.36 -11.78 -11.40
C ASN A 544 27.96 -12.87 -12.41
N LEU A 545 27.46 -12.48 -13.58
CA LEU A 545 27.07 -13.41 -14.65
C LEU A 545 28.31 -14.09 -15.27
N LEU A 546 29.38 -13.36 -15.51
CA LEU A 546 30.65 -13.94 -15.99
C LEU A 546 31.22 -14.94 -14.98
N LYS A 547 31.12 -14.65 -13.67
CA LYS A 547 31.48 -15.60 -12.61
C LYS A 547 30.64 -16.87 -12.69
N HIS A 548 29.33 -16.75 -12.88
CA HIS A 548 28.42 -17.89 -13.07
C HIS A 548 28.85 -18.77 -14.25
N PHE A 549 29.28 -18.15 -15.38
CA PHE A 549 29.81 -18.86 -16.53
C PHE A 549 31.27 -19.34 -16.34
N LYS A 550 31.84 -19.18 -15.15
CA LYS A 550 33.24 -19.53 -14.80
C LYS A 550 34.30 -18.78 -15.64
N LYS A 551 33.92 -17.64 -16.23
CA LYS A 551 34.81 -16.72 -16.93
C LYS A 551 35.48 -15.77 -15.92
N TYR A 552 36.31 -16.33 -15.05
CA TYR A 552 36.81 -15.64 -13.86
C TYR A 552 37.65 -14.41 -14.17
N ASN A 553 38.49 -14.46 -15.20
CA ASN A 553 39.33 -13.32 -15.58
C ASN A 553 38.49 -12.16 -16.06
N ASP A 554 37.50 -12.43 -16.93
CA ASP A 554 36.59 -11.41 -17.44
C ASP A 554 35.73 -10.83 -16.30
N ALA A 555 35.29 -11.67 -15.35
CA ALA A 555 34.57 -11.24 -14.17
C ALA A 555 35.40 -10.29 -13.29
N SER A 556 36.69 -10.63 -13.07
CA SER A 556 37.64 -9.78 -12.32
C SER A 556 37.76 -8.40 -12.94
N GLU A 557 37.91 -8.32 -14.27
CA GLU A 557 38.01 -7.06 -15.00
C GLU A 557 36.75 -6.18 -14.82
N GLN A 558 35.57 -6.79 -14.81
CA GLN A 558 34.33 -6.05 -14.56
C GLN A 558 34.28 -5.52 -13.13
N TYR A 559 34.65 -6.32 -12.13
CA TYR A 559 34.70 -5.86 -10.74
C TYR A 559 35.78 -4.80 -10.52
N ASP A 560 36.96 -4.95 -11.14
CA ASP A 560 38.04 -3.95 -11.09
C ASP A 560 37.53 -2.60 -11.59
N THR A 561 36.83 -2.62 -12.74
CA THR A 561 36.23 -1.42 -13.31
C THR A 561 35.16 -0.86 -12.39
N ALA A 562 34.28 -1.70 -11.83
CA ALA A 562 33.22 -1.26 -10.92
C ALA A 562 33.79 -0.58 -9.67
N ILE A 563 34.85 -1.16 -9.06
CA ILE A 563 35.50 -0.59 -7.87
C ILE A 563 36.24 0.72 -8.22
N MET A 564 36.84 0.80 -9.40
CA MET A 564 37.46 2.06 -9.85
C MET A 564 36.41 3.17 -10.00
N LEU A 565 35.20 2.84 -10.42
CA LEU A 565 34.08 3.79 -10.58
C LEU A 565 33.45 4.19 -9.24
N ASP A 566 33.37 3.27 -8.28
CA ASP A 566 32.80 3.52 -6.96
C ASP A 566 33.61 2.80 -5.85
N PRO A 567 34.75 3.40 -5.44
CA PRO A 567 35.70 2.74 -4.53
C PRO A 567 35.27 2.64 -3.07
N TYR A 568 34.17 3.29 -2.68
CA TYR A 568 33.65 3.25 -1.31
C TYR A 568 32.47 2.29 -1.14
N ARG A 569 32.16 1.54 -2.16
CA ARG A 569 31.04 0.62 -2.19
C ARG A 569 31.49 -0.80 -1.80
N THR A 570 31.21 -1.21 -0.57
CA THR A 570 31.71 -2.44 0.06
C THR A 570 31.23 -3.72 -0.61
N ASP A 571 30.03 -3.74 -1.20
CA ASP A 571 29.51 -4.92 -1.92
C ASP A 571 30.35 -5.28 -3.16
N LEU A 572 31.00 -4.32 -3.80
CA LEU A 572 31.88 -4.60 -4.94
C LEU A 572 33.11 -5.43 -4.51
N TYR A 573 33.68 -5.11 -3.37
CA TYR A 573 34.81 -5.88 -2.78
C TYR A 573 34.32 -7.25 -2.31
N HIS A 574 33.13 -7.37 -1.75
CA HIS A 574 32.50 -8.64 -1.40
C HIS A 574 32.41 -9.58 -2.62
N TYR A 575 31.83 -9.11 -3.74
CA TYR A 575 31.68 -9.91 -4.95
C TYR A 575 33.04 -10.31 -5.54
N ARG A 576 34.03 -9.43 -5.50
CA ARG A 576 35.39 -9.76 -5.96
C ARG A 576 36.11 -10.71 -5.01
N ALA A 577 35.92 -10.59 -3.70
CA ALA A 577 36.40 -11.54 -2.71
C ALA A 577 35.80 -12.94 -2.91
N ASP A 578 34.51 -13.02 -3.22
CA ASP A 578 33.80 -14.25 -3.53
C ASP A 578 34.35 -14.90 -4.83
N LEU A 579 34.62 -14.08 -5.85
CA LEU A 579 35.32 -14.55 -7.05
C LEU A 579 36.71 -15.16 -6.72
N TYR A 580 37.49 -14.47 -5.92
CA TYR A 580 38.83 -14.96 -5.53
C TYR A 580 38.75 -16.22 -4.67
N ARG A 581 37.72 -16.39 -3.87
CA ARG A 581 37.40 -17.61 -3.13
C ARG A 581 37.15 -18.79 -4.08
N GLU A 582 36.36 -18.61 -5.13
CA GLU A 582 36.10 -19.64 -6.14
C GLU A 582 37.36 -20.00 -6.96
N MET A 583 38.22 -19.01 -7.20
CA MET A 583 39.51 -19.22 -7.86
C MET A 583 40.58 -19.87 -6.94
N GLY A 584 40.29 -20.02 -5.65
CA GLY A 584 41.25 -20.53 -4.67
C GLY A 584 42.37 -19.56 -4.27
N LEU A 585 42.25 -18.27 -4.61
CA LEU A 585 43.22 -17.21 -4.36
C LEU A 585 43.04 -16.59 -2.96
N LYS A 586 43.28 -17.37 -1.92
CA LYS A 586 42.99 -17.03 -0.52
C LYS A 586 43.55 -15.68 -0.07
N GLN A 587 44.80 -15.35 -0.44
CA GLN A 587 45.40 -14.08 -0.04
C GLN A 587 44.66 -12.90 -0.64
N ARG A 588 44.30 -12.95 -1.94
CA ARG A 588 43.54 -11.88 -2.59
C ARG A 588 42.14 -11.76 -2.00
N GLN A 589 41.48 -12.88 -1.71
CA GLN A 589 40.18 -12.86 -1.00
C GLN A 589 40.28 -12.08 0.30
N PHE A 590 41.32 -12.37 1.12
CA PHE A 590 41.53 -11.69 2.39
C PHE A 590 41.77 -10.20 2.22
N ASP A 591 42.64 -9.83 1.27
CA ASP A 591 42.95 -8.42 1.01
C ASP A 591 41.71 -7.61 0.65
N GLU A 592 40.80 -8.17 -0.18
CA GLU A 592 39.52 -7.55 -0.54
C GLU A 592 38.58 -7.37 0.67
N LEU A 593 38.44 -8.41 1.49
CA LEU A 593 37.61 -8.35 2.68
C LEU A 593 38.13 -7.33 3.69
N LYS A 594 39.45 -7.19 3.81
CA LYS A 594 40.10 -6.17 4.66
C LYS A 594 39.92 -4.76 4.11
N MET A 595 39.92 -4.59 2.78
CA MET A 595 39.59 -3.31 2.17
C MET A 595 38.11 -2.92 2.47
N ALA A 596 37.19 -3.86 2.31
CA ALA A 596 35.77 -3.64 2.61
C ALA A 596 35.54 -3.33 4.10
N GLU A 597 36.18 -4.06 5.02
CA GLU A 597 36.12 -3.79 6.47
C GLU A 597 36.69 -2.39 6.79
N GLY A 598 37.74 -1.95 6.11
CA GLY A 598 38.32 -0.62 6.28
C GLY A 598 37.37 0.51 5.84
N ILE A 599 36.46 0.24 4.87
CA ILE A 599 35.47 1.18 4.40
C ILE A 599 34.27 1.21 5.34
N ASP A 600 33.75 0.06 5.76
CA ASP A 600 32.63 -0.11 6.67
C ASP A 600 32.90 -1.22 7.69
N PRO A 601 33.46 -0.86 8.87
CA PRO A 601 33.82 -1.82 9.91
C PRO A 601 32.62 -2.52 10.59
N GLU A 602 31.41 -1.98 10.43
CA GLU A 602 30.19 -2.52 11.03
C GLU A 602 29.36 -3.36 10.05
N ASN A 603 29.84 -3.55 8.83
CA ASN A 603 29.16 -4.33 7.82
C ASN A 603 29.15 -5.82 8.18
N THR A 604 28.00 -6.30 8.68
CA THR A 604 27.86 -7.67 9.17
C THR A 604 28.07 -8.73 8.11
N LEU A 605 27.84 -8.42 6.82
CA LEU A 605 28.11 -9.34 5.70
C LEU A 605 29.63 -9.52 5.52
N ILE A 606 30.37 -8.42 5.49
CA ILE A 606 31.84 -8.45 5.35
C ILE A 606 32.49 -9.14 6.56
N LEU A 607 31.98 -8.83 7.77
CA LEU A 607 32.46 -9.49 8.99
C LEU A 607 32.18 -11.01 8.98
N ALA A 608 31.03 -11.44 8.42
CA ALA A 608 30.72 -12.87 8.26
C ALA A 608 31.65 -13.56 7.26
N ASP A 609 31.99 -12.89 6.16
CA ASP A 609 32.97 -13.42 5.19
C ASP A 609 34.38 -13.52 5.79
N LEU A 610 34.78 -12.52 6.58
CA LEU A 610 36.04 -12.59 7.33
C LEU A 610 36.01 -13.72 8.36
N ALA A 611 34.89 -13.93 9.04
CA ALA A 611 34.75 -15.07 9.96
C ALA A 611 34.85 -16.42 9.22
N SER A 612 34.28 -16.52 8.01
CA SER A 612 34.45 -17.67 7.11
C SER A 612 35.89 -17.89 6.75
N TYR A 613 36.59 -16.84 6.35
CA TYR A 613 38.00 -16.90 6.00
C TYR A 613 38.85 -17.37 7.18
N TYR A 614 38.72 -16.75 8.36
CA TYR A 614 39.47 -17.13 9.55
C TYR A 614 39.17 -18.55 10.02
N TYR A 615 37.91 -18.99 9.92
CA TYR A 615 37.54 -20.37 10.24
C TYR A 615 38.24 -21.36 9.32
N THR A 616 38.24 -21.12 8.02
CA THR A 616 38.92 -22.00 7.03
C THR A 616 40.46 -21.95 7.14
N ALA A 617 40.99 -20.84 7.66
CA ALA A 617 42.41 -20.70 7.98
C ALA A 617 42.81 -21.31 9.35
N GLY A 618 41.83 -21.84 10.11
CA GLY A 618 42.08 -22.43 11.43
C GLY A 618 42.24 -21.42 12.57
N MET A 619 41.92 -20.16 12.33
CA MET A 619 42.03 -19.06 13.31
C MET A 619 40.77 -18.94 14.15
N PHE A 620 40.44 -19.97 14.90
CA PHE A 620 39.14 -20.11 15.58
C PHE A 620 38.86 -19.02 16.61
N SER A 621 39.84 -18.47 17.31
CA SER A 621 39.66 -17.37 18.25
C SER A 621 39.19 -16.08 17.57
N LEU A 622 39.76 -15.76 16.37
CA LEU A 622 39.34 -14.60 15.58
C LEU A 622 37.92 -14.80 15.03
N THR A 623 37.61 -16.03 14.55
CA THR A 623 36.27 -16.39 14.11
C THR A 623 35.23 -16.18 15.24
N ASP A 624 35.56 -16.62 16.46
CA ASP A 624 34.66 -16.48 17.61
C ASP A 624 34.42 -15.01 18.00
N SER A 625 35.51 -14.22 18.02
CA SER A 625 35.43 -12.78 18.30
C SER A 625 34.64 -12.01 17.28
N LEU A 626 34.79 -12.31 15.97
CA LEU A 626 33.99 -11.70 14.92
C LEU A 626 32.52 -12.10 15.01
N ALA A 627 32.24 -13.37 15.32
CA ALA A 627 30.87 -13.82 15.51
C ALA A 627 30.20 -13.11 16.69
N ASP A 628 30.91 -12.84 17.79
CA ASP A 628 30.41 -12.03 18.90
C ASP A 628 30.16 -10.58 18.50
N LEU A 629 31.07 -9.99 17.71
CA LEU A 629 30.87 -8.63 17.16
C LEU A 629 29.63 -8.58 16.27
N ILE A 630 29.48 -9.53 15.36
CA ILE A 630 28.30 -9.60 14.48
C ILE A 630 27.02 -9.73 15.31
N ILE A 631 26.99 -10.59 16.36
CA ILE A 631 25.82 -10.73 17.24
C ILE A 631 25.50 -9.43 17.97
N SER A 632 26.52 -8.65 18.32
CA SER A 632 26.34 -7.36 18.98
C SER A 632 25.75 -6.30 18.05
N LEU A 633 26.09 -6.35 16.76
CA LEU A 633 25.58 -5.45 15.71
C LEU A 633 24.22 -5.92 15.18
N ASP A 634 24.08 -7.21 14.94
CA ASP A 634 22.85 -7.87 14.46
C ASP A 634 22.62 -9.19 15.19
N SER A 635 21.77 -9.16 16.20
CA SER A 635 21.41 -10.34 17.00
C SER A 635 20.62 -11.40 16.21
N ALA A 636 20.14 -11.08 15.01
CA ALA A 636 19.41 -11.99 14.11
C ALA A 636 20.33 -12.59 13.01
N SER A 637 21.61 -12.28 13.00
CA SER A 637 22.54 -12.82 12.02
C SER A 637 22.72 -14.33 12.18
N ALA A 638 22.17 -15.10 11.24
CA ALA A 638 22.29 -16.56 11.24
C ALA A 638 23.76 -17.02 11.13
N TYR A 639 24.54 -16.41 10.25
CA TYR A 639 25.94 -16.78 10.04
C TYR A 639 26.78 -16.67 11.31
N ALA A 640 26.53 -15.67 12.16
CA ALA A 640 27.25 -15.52 13.41
C ALA A 640 27.02 -16.72 14.34
N TYR A 641 25.78 -17.19 14.46
CA TYR A 641 25.46 -18.39 15.24
C TYR A 641 26.02 -19.66 14.60
N MET A 642 26.09 -19.75 13.28
CA MET A 642 26.74 -20.86 12.61
C MET A 642 28.22 -20.94 13.00
N TYR A 643 28.95 -19.82 12.91
CA TYR A 643 30.38 -19.81 13.25
C TYR A 643 30.61 -20.04 14.75
N LYS A 644 29.79 -19.51 15.64
CA LYS A 644 29.82 -19.86 17.08
C LYS A 644 29.62 -21.34 17.30
N GLY A 645 28.69 -21.97 16.59
CA GLY A 645 28.44 -23.40 16.65
C GLY A 645 29.63 -24.22 16.17
N LEU A 646 30.19 -23.85 15.00
CA LEU A 646 31.36 -24.53 14.40
C LEU A 646 32.60 -24.42 15.28
N VAL A 647 32.86 -23.27 15.89
CA VAL A 647 33.99 -23.08 16.81
C VAL A 647 33.76 -23.84 18.14
N ALA A 648 32.57 -23.84 18.70
CA ALA A 648 32.24 -24.58 19.89
C ALA A 648 32.37 -26.10 19.69
N GLU A 649 31.94 -26.59 18.52
CA GLU A 649 32.14 -28.01 18.15
C GLU A 649 33.60 -28.37 18.05
N ARG A 650 34.44 -27.54 17.42
CA ARG A 650 35.86 -27.73 17.30
C ARG A 650 36.56 -27.77 18.67
N ASN A 651 36.04 -26.99 19.60
CA ASN A 651 36.53 -26.98 21.00
C ASN A 651 35.90 -28.08 21.87
N SER A 652 35.21 -29.05 21.27
CA SER A 652 34.54 -30.17 21.97
C SER A 652 33.45 -29.72 22.95
N GLN A 653 32.91 -28.51 22.81
CA GLN A 653 31.83 -27.97 23.61
C GLN A 653 30.46 -28.27 22.96
N LEU A 654 30.12 -29.56 22.88
CA LEU A 654 29.00 -30.05 22.07
C LEU A 654 27.64 -29.46 22.46
N ASP A 655 27.38 -29.28 23.76
CA ASP A 655 26.12 -28.68 24.22
C ASP A 655 25.98 -27.20 23.76
N LYS A 656 27.06 -26.44 23.79
CA LYS A 656 27.07 -25.07 23.27
C LYS A 656 26.93 -25.04 21.74
N ALA A 657 27.60 -25.97 21.05
CA ALA A 657 27.48 -26.09 19.61
C ALA A 657 26.02 -26.32 19.20
N LEU A 658 25.34 -27.25 19.84
CA LEU A 658 23.92 -27.51 19.61
C LEU A 658 23.04 -26.28 19.87
N GLN A 659 23.27 -25.55 20.97
CA GLN A 659 22.52 -24.32 21.25
C GLN A 659 22.67 -23.28 20.14
N PHE A 660 23.88 -23.08 19.60
CA PHE A 660 24.12 -22.16 18.51
C PHE A 660 23.55 -22.66 17.18
N TYR A 661 23.64 -23.95 16.89
CA TYR A 661 23.08 -24.56 15.70
C TYR A 661 21.53 -24.49 15.69
N TYR A 662 20.87 -24.64 16.82
CA TYR A 662 19.41 -24.40 16.90
C TYR A 662 19.03 -22.94 16.66
N LYS A 663 19.87 -21.98 17.12
CA LYS A 663 19.64 -20.57 16.78
C LYS A 663 19.81 -20.34 15.28
N PHE A 664 20.85 -20.94 14.68
CA PHE A 664 21.05 -20.90 13.23
C PHE A 664 19.86 -21.55 12.51
N ASP A 665 19.39 -22.73 12.91
CA ASP A 665 18.27 -23.41 12.26
C ASP A 665 17.00 -22.55 12.28
N LYS A 666 16.76 -21.82 13.37
CA LYS A 666 15.64 -20.89 13.48
C LYS A 666 15.76 -19.67 12.54
N LEU A 667 16.95 -19.10 12.43
CA LEU A 667 17.22 -17.85 11.70
C LEU A 667 17.59 -18.08 10.22
N GLY A 668 18.35 -19.14 9.95
CA GLY A 668 18.98 -19.41 8.66
C GLY A 668 18.24 -20.38 7.74
N GLN A 669 16.91 -20.53 7.85
CA GLN A 669 16.13 -21.53 7.11
C GLN A 669 16.23 -21.44 5.58
N ARG A 670 16.68 -20.30 5.04
CA ARG A 670 16.87 -20.07 3.60
C ARG A 670 18.32 -20.15 3.14
N LEU A 671 19.23 -20.32 4.08
CA LEU A 671 20.66 -20.35 3.76
C LEU A 671 21.04 -21.72 3.19
N PRO A 672 21.99 -21.79 2.24
CA PRO A 672 22.45 -23.04 1.67
C PRO A 672 22.98 -24.03 2.71
N GLU A 673 23.57 -23.50 3.79
CA GLU A 673 24.17 -24.27 4.87
C GLU A 673 23.16 -24.98 5.77
N ILE A 674 21.86 -24.68 5.64
CA ILE A 674 20.82 -25.22 6.52
C ILE A 674 20.80 -26.76 6.56
N THR A 675 20.95 -27.39 5.40
CA THR A 675 20.98 -28.86 5.28
C THR A 675 22.17 -29.46 6.00
N TYR A 676 23.34 -28.82 5.86
CA TYR A 676 24.55 -29.24 6.55
C TYR A 676 24.41 -29.11 8.06
N ILE A 677 23.95 -27.98 8.54
CA ILE A 677 23.82 -27.75 9.99
C ILE A 677 22.74 -28.67 10.61
N ARG A 678 21.62 -28.91 9.94
CA ARG A 678 20.61 -29.89 10.42
C ARG A 678 21.19 -31.30 10.51
N LYS A 679 22.00 -31.71 9.55
CA LYS A 679 22.71 -32.99 9.61
C LYS A 679 23.64 -33.00 10.80
N ARG A 680 24.41 -31.94 11.08
CA ARG A 680 25.29 -31.84 12.24
C ARG A 680 24.53 -31.89 13.56
N ILE A 681 23.37 -31.21 13.68
CA ILE A 681 22.51 -31.30 14.86
C ILE A 681 22.16 -32.77 15.14
N ASN A 682 21.62 -33.47 14.13
CA ASN A 682 21.24 -34.88 14.29
C ASN A 682 22.42 -35.77 14.68
N GLU A 683 23.60 -35.56 14.08
CA GLU A 683 24.81 -36.31 14.40
C GLU A 683 25.29 -36.06 15.83
N LEU A 684 25.22 -34.82 16.32
CA LEU A 684 25.61 -34.44 17.66
C LEU A 684 24.60 -34.93 18.74
N GLU A 685 23.31 -34.99 18.41
CA GLU A 685 22.32 -35.55 19.31
C GLU A 685 22.45 -37.06 19.52
N LEU A 686 22.95 -37.78 18.50
CA LEU A 686 23.16 -39.23 18.56
C LEU A 686 24.46 -39.60 19.25
N GLN A 687 25.38 -38.67 19.53
CA GLN A 687 26.62 -38.95 20.27
C GLN A 687 26.29 -39.22 21.73
N PRO A 688 26.82 -40.32 22.33
CA PRO A 688 26.63 -40.59 23.73
C PRO A 688 27.22 -39.44 24.56
N ARG A 689 26.40 -38.73 25.27
CA ARG A 689 26.83 -37.69 26.22
C ARG A 689 27.73 -38.36 27.27
N SER A 690 29.03 -38.04 27.23
CA SER A 690 29.92 -38.47 28.30
C SER A 690 29.38 -37.90 29.61
N ASN A 691 28.87 -38.77 30.49
CA ASN A 691 28.48 -38.42 31.85
C ASN A 691 29.63 -37.64 32.47
N SER A 692 29.44 -36.39 32.78
CA SER A 692 30.31 -35.65 33.67
C SER A 692 30.38 -36.40 35.00
N PRO A 693 31.61 -36.78 35.50
CA PRO A 693 31.67 -37.33 36.86
C PRO A 693 31.22 -36.22 37.81
N GLY A 694 30.26 -36.53 38.63
CA GLY A 694 29.76 -35.64 39.66
C GLY A 694 30.84 -35.16 40.62
N LYS A 695 30.83 -33.87 40.86
CA LYS A 695 30.81 -33.25 42.19
C LYS A 695 30.69 -31.74 42.03
#